data_02bde79e0bcdd5798d839422c3d05cd3
#
_entry.id   02bde79e0bcdd5798d839422c3d05cd3
#
_cell.length_a   1.000
_cell.length_b   1.000
_cell.length_c   1.000
_cell.angle_alpha   90.00
_cell.angle_beta   90.00
_cell.angle_gamma   90.00
#
_symmetry.space_group_name_H-M   'P 1'
#
loop_
_entity.id
_entity.type
_entity.pdbx_description
1 polymer ?
#
loop_
_entity_poly.entity_id
_entity_poly.type
_entity_poly.pdbx_seq_one_letter_code
_entity_poly.pdbx_strand_id
1 'polypeptide(L)'
;MALKNLPSKLIKKLKAYDKKSDYSRITGIDDGEEETVLDLTVKKGMKDGWVGNFDGAYGTADRYSGNFNVNRFLDNSYTSIVGSRNNTNDGRGRWGGGNSGITTSTMGGVTFAWENGKPDYSAGLLKMGGNVRYSRTDSESENKTNQEMYLPGGKSQFSNSKSQGQNMNQNVNANFRLEWFPDSMTNILFRPNFSHSNGDNFSHNHSVTFNESPFEAGLTDPVEEYKTWADPNKIRVNGNERFNNGDSWNNNINGDLQVNRRLVVPGRNLTLNLGGSYSESNSKSYSRSLVNYYQRNGEKTATYQNTESPSKNYNYQGRLSYTEPILKGTVLQGSYQIQYRFQDSDREMMVYDQLEKALADHGLTDVTALDLYNGIYNGMDFSSYGIDLSNLVRDAQNSQYATYRELNQSVNLMLRHTSKFENGQELRFNAGVDFQPQRTDMEYQRGSVDTSIVRHIQNWAPRFNFRWKISDTSQLRVRYNGTMNQPSMVNLIEVMDTSNPLYVSTGNSGLKSSWSDRFNIDYNDYLTERQMGWNISAWGNINRRSISNATIYDTESGRSYSRPMNIDGSWNAGTWMGFNTAIGSKKSFNLHFNQNLNYSNNVGYISSNLDDGARQYIDGELDMNGLFSYMDRLGLLQKATTRSINLGENLRLNYRNDLLEVGVNGGMNYQHARNDMQQSGNRDTWMFNYGGNIVLNLPWNMQFSSDISQQSRRGYDDKSMNTNELIWNAQISQNFLKQKNATVSVQWFDILKQRSSISRNYSATNRSDTWTNAIHSYVMVHLIYRFNLMGNKEARAAGMGNMNGGWGGEGRGGWGGGRGGRF
;
A
#
# COMPACT_ATOMS: atom_id res chain seq x y z
N MET A 1 5.31 18.84 -6.48
CA MET A 1 6.40 19.21 -7.42
C MET A 1 6.32 20.64 -7.93
N ALA A 2 5.16 21.19 -8.25
CA ALA A 2 5.02 22.59 -8.72
C ALA A 2 5.64 23.62 -7.75
N LEU A 3 5.51 23.46 -6.45
CA LEU A 3 6.04 24.35 -5.42
C LEU A 3 7.58 24.50 -5.42
N LYS A 4 8.31 23.43 -5.71
CA LYS A 4 9.80 23.47 -5.73
C LYS A 4 10.37 24.29 -6.90
N ASN A 5 9.57 24.49 -7.94
CA ASN A 5 10.02 25.14 -9.18
C ASN A 5 9.47 26.56 -9.37
N LEU A 6 8.60 27.04 -8.48
CA LEU A 6 8.09 28.40 -8.50
C LEU A 6 9.02 29.35 -7.75
N PRO A 7 9.55 30.41 -8.40
CA PRO A 7 10.34 31.42 -7.73
C PRO A 7 9.52 32.08 -6.60
N SER A 8 10.04 32.04 -5.36
CA SER A 8 9.35 32.62 -4.19
C SER A 8 8.95 34.10 -4.38
N LYS A 9 9.72 34.85 -5.15
CA LYS A 9 9.45 36.27 -5.51
C LYS A 9 8.20 36.46 -6.37
N LEU A 10 7.74 35.42 -7.10
CA LEU A 10 6.49 35.43 -7.86
C LEU A 10 5.25 35.30 -6.99
N ILE A 11 5.43 34.74 -5.79
CA ILE A 11 4.32 34.42 -4.89
C ILE A 11 3.91 35.69 -4.13
N LYS A 12 2.65 36.12 -4.29
CA LYS A 12 2.05 37.17 -3.51
C LYS A 12 1.60 36.71 -2.14
N LYS A 13 1.01 35.51 -2.09
CA LYS A 13 0.42 34.93 -0.90
C LYS A 13 0.47 33.41 -0.97
N LEU A 14 0.86 32.81 0.13
CA LEU A 14 0.74 31.39 0.38
C LEU A 14 -0.32 31.20 1.47
N LYS A 15 -1.36 30.42 1.21
CA LYS A 15 -2.36 30.03 2.18
C LYS A 15 -2.33 28.51 2.31
N ALA A 16 -2.20 28.03 3.52
CA ALA A 16 -2.57 26.67 3.86
C ALA A 16 -3.97 26.70 4.48
N TYR A 17 -4.91 25.94 3.93
CA TYR A 17 -6.25 25.83 4.48
C TYR A 17 -6.85 24.46 4.17
N ASP A 18 -7.80 24.05 4.99
CA ASP A 18 -8.56 22.85 4.76
C ASP A 18 -9.63 23.13 3.68
N LYS A 19 -9.38 22.62 2.48
CA LYS A 19 -10.32 22.70 1.38
C LYS A 19 -11.43 21.69 1.63
N LYS A 20 -12.64 22.16 1.63
CA LYS A 20 -13.83 21.33 1.76
C LYS A 20 -14.00 20.44 0.53
N SER A 21 -14.66 19.28 0.71
CA SER A 21 -15.07 18.43 -0.40
C SER A 21 -15.85 19.20 -1.46
N ASP A 22 -15.91 18.68 -2.68
CA ASP A 22 -16.72 19.31 -3.73
C ASP A 22 -18.19 19.40 -3.32
N TYR A 23 -18.71 18.39 -2.64
CA TYR A 23 -20.06 18.39 -2.09
C TYR A 23 -20.25 19.52 -1.07
N SER A 24 -19.37 19.60 -0.08
CA SER A 24 -19.43 20.62 0.97
C SER A 24 -19.27 22.04 0.43
N ARG A 25 -18.37 22.22 -0.55
CA ARG A 25 -18.11 23.51 -1.21
C ARG A 25 -19.32 24.02 -2.00
N ILE A 26 -19.99 23.12 -2.71
CA ILE A 26 -21.12 23.45 -3.60
C ILE A 26 -22.40 23.60 -2.80
N THR A 27 -22.68 22.66 -1.89
CA THR A 27 -23.92 22.67 -1.13
C THR A 27 -23.90 23.58 0.09
N GLY A 28 -22.74 23.98 0.57
CA GLY A 28 -22.53 24.70 1.82
C GLY A 28 -22.67 23.80 3.06
N ILE A 29 -22.90 22.50 2.87
CA ILE A 29 -23.08 21.52 3.93
C ILE A 29 -21.75 20.77 4.13
N ASP A 30 -21.24 20.85 5.34
CA ASP A 30 -19.99 20.16 5.69
C ASP A 30 -20.26 18.65 5.85
N ASP A 31 -19.62 17.85 4.97
CA ASP A 31 -19.67 16.39 5.00
C ASP A 31 -18.57 15.78 5.88
N GLY A 32 -17.72 16.61 6.46
CA GLY A 32 -16.59 16.20 7.30
C GLY A 32 -15.37 15.76 6.50
N GLU A 33 -15.44 15.80 5.17
CA GLU A 33 -14.30 15.54 4.29
C GLU A 33 -13.61 16.85 3.95
N GLU A 34 -12.35 16.97 4.33
CA GLU A 34 -11.51 18.13 4.07
C GLU A 34 -10.12 17.67 3.65
N GLU A 35 -9.52 18.42 2.74
CA GLU A 35 -8.15 18.21 2.27
C GLU A 35 -7.33 19.48 2.58
N THR A 36 -6.21 19.35 3.28
CA THR A 36 -5.32 20.49 3.49
C THR A 36 -4.60 20.82 2.19
N VAL A 37 -4.89 21.97 1.63
CA VAL A 37 -4.28 22.47 0.38
C VAL A 37 -3.44 23.72 0.63
N LEU A 38 -2.39 23.85 -0.19
CA LEU A 38 -1.56 25.04 -0.26
C LEU A 38 -2.00 25.84 -1.48
N ASP A 39 -2.66 26.97 -1.25
CA ASP A 39 -3.04 27.91 -2.29
C ASP A 39 -1.93 28.94 -2.50
N LEU A 40 -1.46 29.02 -3.74
CA LEU A 40 -0.42 29.94 -4.17
C LEU A 40 -1.03 31.04 -5.03
N THR A 41 -1.11 32.23 -4.49
CA THR A 41 -1.49 33.41 -5.29
C THR A 41 -0.25 34.05 -5.91
N VAL A 42 -0.17 34.08 -7.25
CA VAL A 42 0.89 34.76 -7.99
C VAL A 42 0.59 36.24 -8.05
N LYS A 43 1.62 37.11 -8.02
CA LYS A 43 1.48 38.57 -8.14
C LYS A 43 0.82 38.92 -9.47
N LYS A 44 -0.04 39.97 -9.47
CA LYS A 44 -0.73 40.46 -10.66
C LYS A 44 0.28 40.87 -11.72
N GLY A 45 0.07 40.47 -12.97
CA GLY A 45 0.98 40.77 -14.11
C GLY A 45 2.21 39.86 -14.22
N MET A 46 2.38 38.89 -13.26
CA MET A 46 3.47 37.91 -13.30
C MET A 46 3.01 36.52 -13.76
N LYS A 47 1.82 36.46 -14.32
CA LYS A 47 1.32 35.29 -15.08
C LYS A 47 1.73 35.44 -16.53
N ASP A 48 1.52 34.46 -17.35
CA ASP A 48 1.88 34.35 -18.76
C ASP A 48 3.37 34.06 -18.99
N GLY A 49 3.69 32.80 -19.09
CA GLY A 49 5.04 32.36 -19.41
C GLY A 49 5.30 30.91 -19.10
N TRP A 50 6.52 30.52 -19.36
CA TRP A 50 7.04 29.17 -19.13
C TRP A 50 8.09 29.17 -18.02
N VAL A 51 7.99 28.20 -17.12
CA VAL A 51 8.98 27.96 -16.07
C VAL A 51 9.28 26.47 -16.01
N GLY A 52 10.55 26.11 -15.92
CA GLY A 52 10.89 24.70 -15.82
C GLY A 52 12.33 24.44 -15.43
N ASN A 53 12.62 23.16 -15.29
CA ASN A 53 13.96 22.65 -15.03
C ASN A 53 14.19 21.36 -15.81
N PHE A 54 15.45 21.15 -16.16
CA PHE A 54 16.02 19.89 -16.64
C PHE A 54 17.13 19.49 -15.68
N ASP A 55 17.20 18.24 -15.32
CA ASP A 55 18.24 17.65 -14.48
C ASP A 55 18.63 16.32 -15.10
N GLY A 56 19.87 16.19 -15.55
CA GLY A 56 20.47 14.99 -16.07
C GLY A 56 21.66 14.59 -15.21
N ALA A 57 21.78 13.33 -14.86
CA ALA A 57 22.87 12.82 -14.05
C ALA A 57 23.31 11.43 -14.50
N TYR A 58 24.60 11.21 -14.44
CA TYR A 58 25.24 9.91 -14.68
C TYR A 58 26.33 9.67 -13.67
N GLY A 59 26.57 8.42 -13.33
CA GLY A 59 27.50 8.07 -12.27
C GLY A 59 28.10 6.68 -12.40
N THR A 60 28.89 6.32 -11.40
CA THR A 60 29.48 4.98 -11.28
C THR A 60 28.42 3.91 -11.06
N ALA A 61 28.76 2.63 -11.32
CA ALA A 61 27.86 1.47 -11.23
C ALA A 61 26.59 1.63 -12.10
N ASP A 62 26.74 2.24 -13.28
CA ASP A 62 25.68 2.51 -14.25
C ASP A 62 24.47 3.24 -13.67
N ARG A 63 24.68 4.08 -12.63
CA ARG A 63 23.62 4.88 -12.05
C ARG A 63 23.34 6.09 -12.91
N TYR A 64 22.06 6.34 -13.17
CA TYR A 64 21.62 7.51 -13.91
C TYR A 64 20.32 8.07 -13.34
N SER A 65 20.12 9.37 -13.55
CA SER A 65 18.86 10.04 -13.26
C SER A 65 18.65 11.15 -14.27
N GLY A 66 17.47 11.20 -14.86
CA GLY A 66 17.03 12.29 -15.71
C GLY A 66 15.65 12.74 -15.29
N ASN A 67 15.45 14.04 -15.12
CA ASN A 67 14.12 14.56 -14.85
C ASN A 67 13.94 15.93 -15.48
N PHE A 68 12.71 16.20 -15.91
CA PHE A 68 12.30 17.51 -16.34
C PHE A 68 10.91 17.86 -15.83
N ASN A 69 10.68 19.13 -15.65
CA ASN A 69 9.40 19.71 -15.31
C ASN A 69 9.26 21.04 -16.01
N VAL A 70 8.24 21.18 -16.83
CA VAL A 70 7.94 22.38 -17.60
C VAL A 70 6.51 22.79 -17.32
N ASN A 71 6.33 24.03 -16.87
CA ASN A 71 5.02 24.56 -16.51
C ASN A 71 4.72 25.80 -17.32
N ARG A 72 3.51 25.91 -17.85
CA ARG A 72 2.96 27.07 -18.49
C ARG A 72 1.84 27.65 -17.65
N PHE A 73 1.93 28.92 -17.35
CA PHE A 73 0.91 29.67 -16.62
C PHE A 73 0.31 30.71 -17.54
N LEU A 74 -1.01 30.74 -17.67
CA LEU A 74 -1.81 31.77 -18.32
C LEU A 74 -2.84 32.27 -17.30
N ASP A 75 -3.58 33.33 -17.64
CA ASP A 75 -4.58 33.87 -16.71
C ASP A 75 -5.64 32.86 -16.35
N ASN A 76 -6.12 32.11 -17.34
CA ASN A 76 -7.24 31.16 -17.18
C ASN A 76 -6.84 29.69 -17.44
N SER A 77 -5.55 29.41 -17.60
CA SER A 77 -5.11 28.04 -17.84
C SER A 77 -3.73 27.76 -17.25
N TYR A 78 -3.53 26.48 -16.93
CA TYR A 78 -2.28 25.92 -16.44
C TYR A 78 -1.99 24.62 -17.18
N THR A 79 -0.74 24.46 -17.61
CA THR A 79 -0.27 23.21 -18.21
C THR A 79 1.07 22.84 -17.57
N SER A 80 1.22 21.58 -17.19
CA SER A 80 2.46 21.01 -16.65
C SER A 80 2.84 19.76 -17.43
N ILE A 81 4.09 19.68 -17.85
CA ILE A 81 4.67 18.51 -18.50
C ILE A 81 5.82 18.04 -17.62
N VAL A 82 5.79 16.80 -17.22
CA VAL A 82 6.81 16.20 -16.33
C VAL A 82 7.32 14.89 -16.91
N GLY A 83 8.60 14.64 -16.70
CA GLY A 83 9.20 13.34 -17.03
C GLY A 83 10.37 13.05 -16.11
N SER A 84 10.54 11.77 -15.79
CA SER A 84 11.69 11.30 -15.01
C SER A 84 12.04 9.87 -15.36
N ARG A 85 13.34 9.56 -15.33
CA ARG A 85 13.85 8.19 -15.38
C ARG A 85 15.08 8.07 -14.51
N ASN A 86 15.12 7.08 -13.62
CA ASN A 86 16.27 6.83 -12.77
C ASN A 86 16.34 5.37 -12.33
N ASN A 87 17.54 4.93 -11.95
CA ASN A 87 17.81 3.62 -11.35
C ASN A 87 18.50 3.74 -9.98
N THR A 88 18.26 4.83 -9.26
CA THR A 88 18.86 5.16 -7.96
C THR A 88 17.92 4.91 -6.78
N ASN A 89 16.79 4.22 -6.97
CA ASN A 89 15.69 4.10 -6.00
C ASN A 89 15.16 5.46 -5.52
N ASP A 90 15.47 6.54 -6.25
CA ASP A 90 14.97 7.87 -5.94
C ASP A 90 13.49 7.97 -6.33
N GLY A 91 12.66 7.76 -5.35
CA GLY A 91 11.21 7.73 -5.51
C GLY A 91 10.55 9.10 -5.66
N ARG A 92 11.11 10.02 -6.45
CA ARG A 92 10.51 11.36 -6.71
C ARG A 92 9.08 11.33 -7.26
N GLY A 93 8.52 10.16 -7.44
CA GLY A 93 7.12 9.95 -7.83
C GLY A 93 6.36 8.96 -6.96
N ARG A 94 6.95 8.38 -5.93
CA ARG A 94 6.34 7.34 -5.09
C ARG A 94 6.21 7.78 -3.64
N TRP A 95 5.01 7.96 -3.17
CA TRP A 95 4.68 8.10 -1.77
C TRP A 95 4.84 6.71 -1.12
N GLY A 96 5.90 6.53 -0.33
CA GLY A 96 6.20 5.28 0.33
C GLY A 96 7.26 4.44 -0.40
N GLY A 97 8.48 4.95 -0.49
CA GLY A 97 9.63 4.15 -0.89
C GLY A 97 10.00 3.16 0.21
N GLY A 98 9.45 1.94 0.17
CA GLY A 98 10.09 0.81 0.83
C GLY A 98 11.39 0.50 0.08
N ASN A 99 12.47 0.21 0.81
CA ASN A 99 13.74 -0.25 0.26
C ASN A 99 13.62 -1.71 -0.21
N SER A 100 12.78 -1.97 -1.21
CA SER A 100 12.58 -3.33 -1.74
C SER A 100 13.39 -3.49 -3.02
N GLY A 101 14.64 -3.89 -2.89
CA GLY A 101 15.49 -4.20 -4.03
C GLY A 101 16.02 -2.98 -4.79
N ILE A 102 16.48 -3.21 -6.01
CA ILE A 102 17.00 -2.21 -6.95
C ILE A 102 15.90 -1.90 -7.96
N THR A 103 15.52 -0.63 -8.07
CA THR A 103 14.38 -0.23 -8.89
C THR A 103 14.79 0.81 -9.93
N THR A 104 14.44 0.54 -11.19
CA THR A 104 14.45 1.52 -12.28
C THR A 104 13.05 2.06 -12.45
N SER A 105 12.89 3.37 -12.35
CA SER A 105 11.60 4.04 -12.50
C SER A 105 11.60 5.00 -13.69
N THR A 106 10.57 4.91 -14.51
CA THR A 106 10.28 5.87 -15.61
C THR A 106 8.90 6.45 -15.40
N MET A 107 8.76 7.76 -15.51
CA MET A 107 7.48 8.44 -15.39
C MET A 107 7.42 9.59 -16.41
N GLY A 108 6.28 9.74 -17.07
CA GLY A 108 5.94 10.90 -17.87
C GLY A 108 4.49 11.32 -17.64
N GLY A 109 4.20 12.61 -17.77
CA GLY A 109 2.83 13.06 -17.60
C GLY A 109 2.59 14.49 -18.06
N VAL A 110 1.33 14.73 -18.42
CA VAL A 110 0.80 16.03 -18.75
C VAL A 110 -0.39 16.31 -17.86
N THR A 111 -0.42 17.48 -17.26
CA THR A 111 -1.57 17.99 -16.48
C THR A 111 -2.02 19.29 -17.10
N PHE A 112 -3.31 19.48 -17.25
CA PHE A 112 -3.87 20.76 -17.68
C PHE A 112 -5.06 21.15 -16.81
N ALA A 113 -5.28 22.45 -16.68
CA ALA A 113 -6.48 23.04 -16.10
C ALA A 113 -6.83 24.31 -16.89
N TRP A 114 -8.12 24.51 -17.08
CA TRP A 114 -8.65 25.68 -17.79
C TRP A 114 -10.01 26.09 -17.21
N GLU A 115 -10.24 27.39 -17.17
CA GLU A 115 -11.55 27.95 -16.80
C GLU A 115 -11.89 29.13 -17.74
N ASN A 116 -13.18 29.40 -17.92
CA ASN A 116 -13.62 30.47 -18.82
C ASN A 116 -13.58 31.89 -18.21
N GLY A 117 -12.95 32.05 -17.05
CA GLY A 117 -12.74 33.33 -16.36
C GLY A 117 -13.97 33.98 -15.75
N LYS A 118 -15.11 33.29 -15.71
CA LYS A 118 -16.29 33.79 -14.99
C LYS A 118 -16.10 33.68 -13.48
N PRO A 119 -16.76 34.53 -12.66
CA PRO A 119 -16.71 34.43 -11.20
C PRO A 119 -17.17 33.07 -10.70
N ASP A 120 -16.62 32.65 -9.54
CA ASP A 120 -17.04 31.41 -8.89
C ASP A 120 -18.56 31.40 -8.63
N TYR A 121 -19.19 30.25 -8.90
CA TYR A 121 -20.64 29.99 -8.76
C TYR A 121 -21.53 30.84 -9.67
N SER A 122 -21.00 31.57 -10.66
CA SER A 122 -21.81 32.35 -11.59
C SER A 122 -22.38 31.47 -12.72
N ALA A 123 -23.52 31.89 -13.25
CA ALA A 123 -24.13 31.25 -14.42
C ALA A 123 -23.17 31.20 -15.63
N GLY A 124 -23.05 29.98 -16.20
CA GLY A 124 -22.19 29.72 -17.34
C GLY A 124 -20.69 29.57 -16.97
N LEU A 125 -20.32 29.52 -15.71
CA LEU A 125 -18.96 29.14 -15.31
C LEU A 125 -18.66 27.72 -15.77
N LEU A 126 -17.52 27.55 -16.46
CA LEU A 126 -17.05 26.27 -16.97
C LEU A 126 -15.57 26.11 -16.58
N LYS A 127 -15.26 25.01 -15.89
CA LYS A 127 -13.90 24.60 -15.54
C LYS A 127 -13.63 23.21 -16.10
N MET A 128 -12.47 23.02 -16.70
CA MET A 128 -12.00 21.75 -17.23
C MET A 128 -10.58 21.49 -16.74
N GLY A 129 -10.26 20.27 -16.46
CA GLY A 129 -8.91 19.87 -16.10
C GLY A 129 -8.71 18.38 -16.27
N GLY A 130 -7.47 17.97 -16.30
CA GLY A 130 -7.16 16.56 -16.41
C GLY A 130 -5.66 16.31 -16.39
N ASN A 131 -5.33 15.04 -16.29
CA ASN A 131 -3.96 14.59 -16.43
C ASN A 131 -3.90 13.25 -17.16
N VAL A 132 -2.81 13.05 -17.89
CA VAL A 132 -2.40 11.76 -18.42
C VAL A 132 -1.04 11.46 -17.83
N ARG A 133 -0.87 10.28 -17.26
CA ARG A 133 0.37 9.85 -16.65
C ARG A 133 0.71 8.44 -17.11
N TYR A 134 1.94 8.27 -17.55
CA TYR A 134 2.59 7.00 -17.77
C TYR A 134 3.60 6.75 -16.66
N SER A 135 3.68 5.53 -16.15
CA SER A 135 4.74 5.09 -15.25
C SER A 135 5.15 3.66 -15.57
N ARG A 136 6.46 3.40 -15.51
CA ARG A 136 7.04 2.05 -15.58
C ARG A 136 8.02 1.91 -14.43
N THR A 137 7.95 0.78 -13.77
CA THR A 137 8.85 0.40 -12.68
C THR A 137 9.36 -1.00 -12.96
N ASP A 138 10.68 -1.14 -13.12
CA ASP A 138 11.37 -2.41 -13.20
C ASP A 138 12.14 -2.59 -11.89
N SER A 139 11.84 -3.63 -11.12
CA SER A 139 12.49 -3.88 -9.82
C SER A 139 13.10 -5.27 -9.77
N GLU A 140 14.32 -5.32 -9.25
CA GLU A 140 15.06 -6.55 -8.96
C GLU A 140 15.26 -6.64 -7.45
N SER A 141 14.84 -7.76 -6.87
CA SER A 141 14.97 -7.97 -5.43
C SER A 141 15.61 -9.32 -5.13
N GLU A 142 16.49 -9.31 -4.16
CA GLU A 142 16.98 -10.50 -3.48
C GLU A 142 16.57 -10.37 -2.01
N ASN A 143 15.88 -11.41 -1.50
CA ASN A 143 15.41 -11.42 -0.12
C ASN A 143 15.91 -12.68 0.59
N LYS A 144 16.31 -12.52 1.84
CA LYS A 144 16.54 -13.61 2.79
C LYS A 144 15.54 -13.46 3.91
N THR A 145 14.70 -14.48 4.11
CA THR A 145 13.65 -14.45 5.14
C THR A 145 13.83 -15.60 6.10
N ASN A 146 13.80 -15.28 7.40
CA ASN A 146 13.79 -16.23 8.50
C ASN A 146 12.43 -16.11 9.21
N GLN A 147 11.64 -17.16 9.15
CA GLN A 147 10.31 -17.21 9.76
C GLN A 147 10.27 -18.25 10.88
N GLU A 148 9.63 -17.89 11.97
CA GLU A 148 9.27 -18.79 13.07
C GLU A 148 7.75 -18.84 13.19
N MET A 149 7.17 -20.04 13.10
CA MET A 149 5.76 -20.32 13.40
C MET A 149 5.66 -20.87 14.81
N TYR A 150 4.80 -20.26 15.62
CA TYR A 150 4.57 -20.66 17.01
C TYR A 150 3.56 -21.80 17.06
N LEU A 151 3.98 -22.95 17.61
CA LEU A 151 3.16 -24.14 17.73
C LEU A 151 2.76 -24.39 19.20
N PRO A 152 1.66 -25.10 19.46
CA PRO A 152 1.24 -25.50 20.81
C PRO A 152 2.33 -26.27 21.58
N GLY A 153 2.35 -26.08 22.89
CA GLY A 153 3.30 -26.79 23.78
C GLY A 153 4.72 -26.22 23.79
N GLY A 154 4.88 -24.94 23.36
CA GLY A 154 6.18 -24.26 23.37
C GLY A 154 7.10 -24.71 22.23
N LYS A 155 6.58 -25.41 21.24
CA LYS A 155 7.30 -25.82 20.04
C LYS A 155 7.28 -24.69 19.00
N SER A 156 8.22 -24.72 18.07
CA SER A 156 8.26 -23.83 16.91
C SER A 156 8.65 -24.58 15.66
N GLN A 157 8.18 -24.08 14.52
CA GLN A 157 8.66 -24.46 13.22
C GLN A 157 9.43 -23.29 12.62
N PHE A 158 10.57 -23.54 12.02
CA PHE A 158 11.42 -22.55 11.40
C PHE A 158 11.45 -22.76 9.89
N SER A 159 11.17 -21.70 9.13
CA SER A 159 11.30 -21.69 7.68
C SER A 159 12.28 -20.59 7.26
N ASN A 160 13.35 -21.01 6.60
CA ASN A 160 14.36 -20.11 6.08
C ASN A 160 14.29 -20.11 4.56
N SER A 161 14.29 -18.95 3.93
CA SER A 161 14.21 -18.85 2.47
C SER A 161 15.11 -17.78 1.88
N LYS A 162 15.57 -18.03 0.66
CA LYS A 162 16.15 -17.05 -0.25
C LYS A 162 15.27 -16.92 -1.47
N SER A 163 14.95 -15.71 -1.88
CA SER A 163 14.21 -15.45 -3.09
C SER A 163 14.86 -14.39 -3.94
N GLN A 164 14.90 -14.62 -5.23
CA GLN A 164 15.25 -13.64 -6.27
C GLN A 164 13.99 -13.32 -7.04
N GLY A 165 13.74 -12.04 -7.29
CA GLY A 165 12.53 -11.61 -7.99
C GLY A 165 12.83 -10.46 -8.94
N GLN A 166 12.17 -10.49 -10.10
CA GLN A 166 12.11 -9.40 -11.05
C GLN A 166 10.63 -9.05 -11.24
N ASN A 167 10.30 -7.78 -11.19
CA ASN A 167 8.93 -7.32 -11.34
C ASN A 167 8.91 -6.05 -12.18
N MET A 168 8.23 -6.11 -13.32
CA MET A 168 7.96 -4.99 -14.20
C MET A 168 6.49 -4.59 -14.05
N ASN A 169 6.24 -3.31 -13.81
CA ASN A 169 4.89 -2.75 -13.83
C ASN A 169 4.86 -1.52 -14.72
N GLN A 170 3.93 -1.52 -15.67
CA GLN A 170 3.59 -0.36 -16.49
C GLN A 170 2.17 0.09 -16.15
N ASN A 171 1.97 1.40 -16.11
CA ASN A 171 0.66 1.96 -15.87
C ASN A 171 0.46 3.24 -16.68
N VAL A 172 -0.66 3.31 -17.37
CA VAL A 172 -1.20 4.54 -17.98
C VAL A 172 -2.46 4.92 -17.23
N ASN A 173 -2.53 6.16 -16.76
CA ASN A 173 -3.71 6.67 -16.08
C ASN A 173 -4.09 8.01 -16.69
N ALA A 174 -5.37 8.17 -17.07
CA ALA A 174 -5.93 9.41 -17.60
C ALA A 174 -7.15 9.79 -16.78
N ASN A 175 -7.11 10.99 -16.19
CA ASN A 175 -8.22 11.56 -15.44
C ASN A 175 -8.66 12.84 -16.13
N PHE A 176 -9.95 13.03 -16.19
CA PHE A 176 -10.57 14.27 -16.67
C PHE A 176 -11.61 14.75 -15.67
N ARG A 177 -11.78 16.07 -15.56
CA ARG A 177 -12.78 16.72 -14.72
C ARG A 177 -13.41 17.86 -15.50
N LEU A 178 -14.73 17.85 -15.58
CA LEU A 178 -15.56 18.93 -16.09
C LEU A 178 -16.45 19.44 -14.96
N GLU A 179 -16.44 20.73 -14.68
CA GLU A 179 -17.32 21.37 -13.73
C GLU A 179 -18.03 22.52 -14.43
N TRP A 180 -19.37 22.45 -14.46
CA TRP A 180 -20.21 23.42 -15.15
C TRP A 180 -21.30 23.92 -14.23
N PHE A 181 -21.50 25.23 -14.23
CA PHE A 181 -22.61 25.93 -13.57
C PHE A 181 -23.58 26.47 -14.63
N PRO A 182 -24.61 25.74 -15.07
CA PRO A 182 -25.62 26.26 -15.99
C PRO A 182 -26.26 27.55 -15.49
N ASP A 183 -26.56 27.56 -14.21
CA ASP A 183 -27.06 28.71 -13.43
C ASP A 183 -26.37 28.80 -12.07
N SER A 184 -26.65 29.83 -11.29
CA SER A 184 -26.04 30.04 -9.97
C SER A 184 -26.46 29.02 -8.89
N MET A 185 -27.49 28.19 -9.16
CA MET A 185 -28.05 27.21 -8.24
C MET A 185 -27.74 25.76 -8.63
N THR A 186 -27.29 25.54 -9.86
CA THR A 186 -27.01 24.20 -10.39
C THR A 186 -25.53 24.04 -10.65
N ASN A 187 -24.96 22.93 -10.21
CA ASN A 187 -23.60 22.52 -10.53
C ASN A 187 -23.62 21.10 -11.09
N ILE A 188 -22.93 20.91 -12.20
CA ILE A 188 -22.73 19.62 -12.85
C ILE A 188 -21.24 19.31 -12.84
N LEU A 189 -20.87 18.18 -12.26
CA LEU A 189 -19.50 17.71 -12.15
C LEU A 189 -19.39 16.32 -12.78
N PHE A 190 -18.56 16.19 -13.80
CA PHE A 190 -18.30 14.93 -14.51
C PHE A 190 -16.81 14.58 -14.40
N ARG A 191 -16.50 13.34 -13.96
CA ARG A 191 -15.14 12.89 -13.66
C ARG A 191 -14.89 11.49 -14.25
N PRO A 192 -14.59 11.36 -15.53
CA PRO A 192 -14.15 10.09 -16.10
C PRO A 192 -12.68 9.81 -15.78
N ASN A 193 -12.37 8.55 -15.60
CA ASN A 193 -11.03 8.03 -15.40
C ASN A 193 -10.83 6.79 -16.27
N PHE A 194 -9.66 6.68 -16.87
CA PHE A 194 -9.18 5.49 -17.55
C PHE A 194 -7.85 5.07 -16.95
N SER A 195 -7.66 3.77 -16.73
CA SER A 195 -6.35 3.20 -16.39
C SER A 195 -6.11 1.89 -17.12
N HIS A 196 -4.89 1.76 -17.62
CA HIS A 196 -4.37 0.50 -18.17
C HIS A 196 -3.09 0.15 -17.41
N SER A 197 -3.00 -1.07 -16.92
CA SER A 197 -1.79 -1.58 -16.30
C SER A 197 -1.37 -2.91 -16.93
N ASN A 198 -0.06 -3.09 -17.05
CA ASN A 198 0.59 -4.31 -17.48
C ASN A 198 1.72 -4.65 -16.53
N GLY A 199 1.87 -5.92 -16.18
CA GLY A 199 2.88 -6.40 -15.25
C GLY A 199 3.44 -7.74 -15.65
N ASP A 200 4.77 -7.85 -15.55
CA ASP A 200 5.49 -9.12 -15.70
C ASP A 200 6.21 -9.38 -14.37
N ASN A 201 6.17 -10.62 -13.92
CA ASN A 201 6.86 -11.01 -12.70
C ASN A 201 7.61 -12.32 -12.90
N PHE A 202 8.82 -12.37 -12.38
CA PHE A 202 9.61 -13.60 -12.24
C PHE A 202 10.03 -13.73 -10.78
N SER A 203 9.96 -14.94 -10.21
CA SER A 203 10.54 -15.24 -8.92
C SER A 203 11.10 -16.65 -8.85
N HIS A 204 12.27 -16.76 -8.22
CA HIS A 204 12.90 -18.01 -7.84
C HIS A 204 13.05 -18.00 -6.32
N ASN A 205 12.42 -18.96 -5.65
CA ASN A 205 12.43 -19.10 -4.20
C ASN A 205 13.01 -20.47 -3.83
N HIS A 206 13.95 -20.47 -2.91
CA HIS A 206 14.51 -21.64 -2.29
C HIS A 206 14.28 -21.55 -0.79
N SER A 207 13.60 -22.54 -0.20
CA SER A 207 13.26 -22.55 1.22
C SER A 207 13.54 -23.92 1.85
N VAL A 208 13.81 -23.91 3.14
CA VAL A 208 14.01 -25.09 3.98
C VAL A 208 13.28 -24.91 5.29
N THR A 209 12.65 -25.99 5.75
CA THR A 209 11.85 -26.01 6.99
C THR A 209 12.50 -26.95 8.02
N PHE A 210 12.51 -26.50 9.29
CA PHE A 210 13.06 -27.21 10.42
C PHE A 210 12.06 -27.22 11.59
N ASN A 211 12.09 -28.29 12.41
CA ASN A 211 11.27 -28.39 13.63
C ASN A 211 11.94 -27.76 14.87
N GLU A 212 13.21 -27.41 14.77
CA GLU A 212 13.99 -26.70 15.80
C GLU A 212 14.80 -25.58 15.15
N SER A 213 15.35 -24.65 15.97
CA SER A 213 16.13 -23.52 15.46
C SER A 213 17.40 -23.98 14.73
N PRO A 214 17.54 -23.74 13.41
CA PRO A 214 18.73 -24.11 12.68
C PRO A 214 19.97 -23.31 13.14
N PHE A 215 19.79 -22.11 13.67
CA PHE A 215 20.88 -21.27 14.19
C PHE A 215 21.43 -21.82 15.52
N GLU A 216 20.55 -22.37 16.39
CA GLU A 216 20.96 -23.06 17.61
C GLU A 216 21.61 -24.41 17.31
N ALA A 217 21.22 -25.04 16.21
CA ALA A 217 21.86 -26.28 15.72
C ALA A 217 23.21 -26.02 15.01
N GLY A 218 23.66 -24.77 14.94
CA GLY A 218 24.99 -24.38 14.46
C GLY A 218 25.07 -23.98 12.98
N LEU A 219 23.94 -23.90 12.23
CA LEU A 219 23.93 -23.38 10.87
C LEU A 219 24.04 -21.86 10.91
N THR A 220 24.81 -21.29 9.99
CA THR A 220 24.94 -19.83 9.81
C THR A 220 24.10 -19.35 8.63
N ASP A 221 24.01 -20.12 7.56
CA ASP A 221 23.11 -19.92 6.41
C ASP A 221 22.30 -21.18 6.13
N PRO A 222 21.14 -21.36 6.80
CA PRO A 222 20.35 -22.57 6.69
C PRO A 222 19.96 -22.96 5.26
N VAL A 223 19.75 -21.99 4.36
CA VAL A 223 19.33 -22.25 2.98
C VAL A 223 20.46 -22.77 2.10
N GLU A 224 21.71 -22.39 2.37
CA GLU A 224 22.87 -22.88 1.62
C GLU A 224 23.44 -24.18 2.21
N GLU A 225 23.44 -24.27 3.53
CA GLU A 225 24.13 -25.36 4.24
C GLU A 225 23.28 -26.64 4.40
N TYR A 226 21.93 -26.54 4.35
CA TYR A 226 21.02 -27.66 4.70
C TYR A 226 21.25 -28.94 3.87
N LYS A 227 21.72 -28.85 2.62
CA LYS A 227 21.92 -30.02 1.75
C LYS A 227 23.11 -30.87 2.18
N THR A 228 24.18 -30.21 2.66
CA THR A 228 25.43 -30.84 3.08
C THR A 228 25.54 -31.08 4.58
N TRP A 229 24.68 -30.45 5.37
CA TRP A 229 24.63 -30.61 6.83
C TRP A 229 24.17 -32.01 7.24
N ALA A 230 24.87 -32.63 8.17
CA ALA A 230 24.63 -34.02 8.59
C ALA A 230 23.30 -34.27 9.31
N ASP A 231 22.65 -33.20 9.85
CA ASP A 231 21.38 -33.24 10.57
C ASP A 231 21.33 -34.33 11.69
N PRO A 232 22.22 -34.27 12.67
CA PRO A 232 22.35 -35.33 13.70
C PRO A 232 21.06 -35.54 14.52
N ASN A 233 20.24 -34.48 14.65
CA ASN A 233 19.01 -34.49 15.42
C ASN A 233 17.75 -34.72 14.58
N LYS A 234 17.92 -34.87 13.26
CA LYS A 234 16.82 -35.03 12.27
C LYS A 234 15.76 -33.92 12.37
N ILE A 235 16.20 -32.67 12.52
CA ILE A 235 15.31 -31.50 12.63
C ILE A 235 14.83 -30.97 11.29
N ARG A 236 15.47 -31.36 10.17
CA ARG A 236 15.11 -30.93 8.82
C ARG A 236 13.83 -31.62 8.35
N VAL A 237 12.83 -30.85 7.94
CA VAL A 237 11.51 -31.35 7.54
C VAL A 237 11.40 -31.47 6.02
N ASN A 238 11.52 -30.34 5.32
CA ASN A 238 11.48 -30.31 3.87
C ASN A 238 12.40 -29.23 3.29
N GLY A 239 12.73 -29.39 2.00
CA GLY A 239 13.33 -28.34 1.17
C GLY A 239 12.44 -28.13 -0.03
N ASN A 240 12.17 -26.87 -0.40
CA ASN A 240 11.33 -26.51 -1.52
C ASN A 240 12.05 -25.50 -2.42
N GLU A 241 12.07 -25.80 -3.71
CA GLU A 241 12.54 -24.89 -4.76
C GLU A 241 11.36 -24.55 -5.67
N ARG A 242 11.06 -23.26 -5.81
CA ARG A 242 9.92 -22.79 -6.59
C ARG A 242 10.31 -21.71 -7.57
N PHE A 243 9.93 -21.89 -8.82
CA PHE A 243 10.00 -20.89 -9.87
C PHE A 243 8.60 -20.43 -10.24
N ASN A 244 8.41 -19.13 -10.36
CA ASN A 244 7.19 -18.57 -10.92
C ASN A 244 7.56 -17.54 -11.98
N ASN A 245 6.81 -17.55 -13.07
CA ASN A 245 6.86 -16.55 -14.12
C ASN A 245 5.42 -16.19 -14.48
N GLY A 246 5.11 -14.93 -14.66
CA GLY A 246 3.73 -14.54 -14.96
C GLY A 246 3.66 -13.17 -15.61
N ASP A 247 2.59 -13.00 -16.37
CA ASP A 247 2.19 -11.73 -16.97
C ASP A 247 0.75 -11.41 -16.58
N SER A 248 0.44 -10.14 -16.53
CA SER A 248 -0.91 -9.68 -16.21
C SER A 248 -1.21 -8.35 -16.86
N TRP A 249 -2.47 -8.14 -17.22
CA TRP A 249 -2.95 -6.85 -17.65
C TRP A 249 -4.30 -6.53 -17.00
N ASN A 250 -4.58 -5.24 -16.86
CA ASN A 250 -5.86 -4.76 -16.35
C ASN A 250 -6.25 -3.45 -17.04
N ASN A 251 -7.44 -3.40 -17.58
CA ASN A 251 -8.11 -2.21 -18.10
C ASN A 251 -9.21 -1.79 -17.15
N ASN A 252 -9.28 -0.51 -16.81
CA ASN A 252 -10.36 0.02 -15.99
C ASN A 252 -10.82 1.36 -16.56
N ILE A 253 -12.11 1.47 -16.80
CA ILE A 253 -12.80 2.70 -17.19
C ILE A 253 -13.83 2.96 -16.12
N ASN A 254 -13.80 4.11 -15.50
CA ASN A 254 -14.82 4.53 -14.55
C ASN A 254 -15.15 6.00 -14.72
N GLY A 255 -16.34 6.38 -14.26
CA GLY A 255 -16.76 7.76 -14.29
C GLY A 255 -17.91 7.99 -13.34
N ASP A 256 -17.98 9.21 -12.85
CA ASP A 256 -19.10 9.68 -12.04
C ASP A 256 -19.60 11.03 -12.53
N LEU A 257 -20.92 11.16 -12.54
CA LEU A 257 -21.65 12.38 -12.82
C LEU A 257 -22.39 12.80 -11.56
N GLN A 258 -22.08 13.96 -11.04
CA GLN A 258 -22.73 14.57 -9.90
C GLN A 258 -23.49 15.82 -10.34
N VAL A 259 -24.78 15.86 -10.06
CA VAL A 259 -25.64 17.03 -10.30
C VAL A 259 -26.14 17.53 -8.96
N ASN A 260 -25.77 18.75 -8.60
CA ASN A 260 -26.22 19.42 -7.38
C ASN A 260 -27.16 20.55 -7.74
N ARG A 261 -28.32 20.58 -7.08
CA ARG A 261 -29.31 21.65 -7.21
C ARG A 261 -29.57 22.26 -5.83
N ARG A 262 -29.21 23.53 -5.65
CA ARG A 262 -29.65 24.34 -4.49
C ARG A 262 -31.11 24.71 -4.68
N LEU A 263 -31.90 24.57 -3.64
CA LEU A 263 -33.29 24.97 -3.64
C LEU A 263 -33.43 26.34 -2.99
N VAL A 264 -34.61 26.96 -3.09
CA VAL A 264 -34.86 28.34 -2.66
C VAL A 264 -34.50 28.61 -1.19
N VAL A 265 -34.76 27.65 -0.33
CA VAL A 265 -34.41 27.75 1.11
C VAL A 265 -32.91 27.51 1.29
N PRO A 266 -32.15 28.43 1.89
CA PRO A 266 -30.73 28.25 2.17
C PRO A 266 -30.44 26.98 2.98
N GLY A 267 -29.50 26.15 2.50
CA GLY A 267 -29.18 24.84 3.10
C GLY A 267 -30.02 23.67 2.59
N ARG A 268 -31.08 23.91 1.81
CA ARG A 268 -31.88 22.88 1.15
C ARG A 268 -31.24 22.51 -0.20
N ASN A 269 -30.86 21.27 -0.36
CA ASN A 269 -30.18 20.79 -1.58
C ASN A 269 -30.69 19.42 -2.01
N LEU A 270 -30.68 19.22 -3.32
CA LEU A 270 -30.86 17.92 -3.96
C LEU A 270 -29.60 17.57 -4.72
N THR A 271 -29.06 16.38 -4.49
CA THR A 271 -27.84 15.88 -5.17
C THR A 271 -28.13 14.52 -5.78
N LEU A 272 -27.88 14.40 -7.07
CA LEU A 272 -27.90 13.15 -7.82
C LEU A 272 -26.46 12.78 -8.18
N ASN A 273 -26.03 11.57 -7.79
CA ASN A 273 -24.75 10.98 -8.23
C ASN A 273 -25.06 9.72 -9.04
N LEU A 274 -24.52 9.67 -10.26
CA LEU A 274 -24.54 8.50 -11.12
C LEU A 274 -23.10 8.05 -11.36
N GLY A 275 -22.81 6.80 -11.12
CA GLY A 275 -21.46 6.23 -11.30
C GLY A 275 -21.52 4.95 -12.10
N GLY A 276 -20.49 4.73 -12.91
CA GLY A 276 -20.28 3.49 -13.63
C GLY A 276 -18.80 3.12 -13.69
N SER A 277 -18.52 1.84 -13.66
CA SER A 277 -17.18 1.32 -13.93
C SER A 277 -17.24 0.00 -14.68
N TYR A 278 -16.28 -0.18 -15.55
CA TYR A 278 -15.96 -1.42 -16.23
C TYR A 278 -14.49 -1.74 -16.01
N SER A 279 -14.19 -2.95 -15.58
CA SER A 279 -12.82 -3.44 -15.56
C SER A 279 -12.73 -4.84 -16.16
N GLU A 280 -11.67 -5.06 -16.89
CA GLU A 280 -11.32 -6.35 -17.48
C GLU A 280 -9.83 -6.60 -17.23
N SER A 281 -9.52 -7.80 -16.76
CA SER A 281 -8.13 -8.19 -16.47
C SER A 281 -7.92 -9.65 -16.82
N ASN A 282 -6.67 -9.98 -17.13
CA ASN A 282 -6.23 -11.35 -17.22
C ASN A 282 -4.83 -11.47 -16.58
N SER A 283 -4.57 -12.59 -15.92
CA SER A 283 -3.24 -12.95 -15.45
C SER A 283 -2.92 -14.37 -15.84
N LYS A 284 -1.70 -14.58 -16.34
CA LYS A 284 -1.14 -15.88 -16.65
C LYS A 284 0.06 -16.12 -15.75
N SER A 285 0.20 -17.31 -15.21
CA SER A 285 1.35 -17.67 -14.40
C SER A 285 1.79 -19.09 -14.66
N TYR A 286 3.10 -19.28 -14.77
CA TYR A 286 3.78 -20.54 -14.88
C TYR A 286 4.51 -20.80 -13.58
N SER A 287 4.28 -21.94 -12.96
CA SER A 287 4.85 -22.31 -11.67
C SER A 287 5.46 -23.71 -11.73
N ARG A 288 6.69 -23.81 -11.23
CA ARG A 288 7.37 -25.09 -10.98
C ARG A 288 7.73 -25.17 -9.50
N SER A 289 7.36 -26.25 -8.83
CA SER A 289 7.69 -26.49 -7.42
C SER A 289 8.32 -27.89 -7.28
N LEU A 290 9.48 -27.95 -6.61
CA LEU A 290 10.22 -29.18 -6.31
C LEU A 290 10.36 -29.29 -4.79
N VAL A 291 9.70 -30.28 -4.17
CA VAL A 291 9.71 -30.48 -2.72
C VAL A 291 10.40 -31.79 -2.37
N ASN A 292 11.37 -31.74 -1.46
CA ASN A 292 12.02 -32.91 -0.86
C ASN A 292 11.58 -33.04 0.60
N TYR A 293 10.99 -34.15 0.99
CA TYR A 293 10.52 -34.45 2.36
C TYR A 293 11.53 -35.32 3.10
N TYR A 294 12.28 -34.75 4.04
CA TYR A 294 13.35 -35.46 4.77
C TYR A 294 12.81 -36.36 5.89
N GLN A 295 11.66 -36.04 6.46
CA GLN A 295 10.98 -36.87 7.50
C GLN A 295 10.18 -38.03 6.88
N ARG A 296 9.94 -38.05 5.56
CA ARG A 296 9.23 -39.07 4.80
C ARG A 296 10.17 -39.83 3.88
N ASN A 297 11.22 -40.46 4.43
CA ASN A 297 12.18 -41.29 3.70
C ASN A 297 12.76 -40.66 2.43
N GLY A 298 12.80 -39.33 2.36
CA GLY A 298 13.33 -38.62 1.20
C GLY A 298 12.40 -38.60 -0.03
N GLU A 299 11.10 -38.75 0.17
CA GLU A 299 10.07 -38.56 -0.86
C GLU A 299 10.25 -37.21 -1.55
N LYS A 300 10.05 -37.18 -2.89
CA LYS A 300 10.17 -35.99 -3.71
C LYS A 300 8.87 -35.77 -4.49
N THR A 301 8.42 -34.53 -4.53
CA THR A 301 7.28 -34.13 -5.35
C THR A 301 7.71 -33.02 -6.30
N ALA A 302 7.41 -33.17 -7.58
CA ALA A 302 7.58 -32.14 -8.58
C ALA A 302 6.20 -31.74 -9.11
N THR A 303 5.96 -30.45 -9.28
CA THR A 303 4.70 -29.92 -9.80
C THR A 303 4.99 -28.84 -10.85
N TYR A 304 4.38 -28.96 -12.02
CA TYR A 304 4.50 -28.04 -13.15
C TYR A 304 3.10 -27.54 -13.51
N GLN A 305 2.85 -26.25 -13.34
CA GLN A 305 1.50 -25.68 -13.44
C GLN A 305 1.48 -24.44 -14.33
N ASN A 306 0.41 -24.28 -15.08
CA ASN A 306 0.04 -23.07 -15.77
C ASN A 306 -1.34 -22.63 -15.29
N THR A 307 -1.48 -21.37 -14.93
CA THR A 307 -2.77 -20.82 -14.45
C THR A 307 -3.12 -19.58 -15.25
N GLU A 308 -4.33 -19.53 -15.80
CA GLU A 308 -4.91 -18.35 -16.44
C GLU A 308 -6.13 -17.90 -15.65
N SER A 309 -6.22 -16.59 -15.39
CA SER A 309 -7.29 -16.03 -14.55
C SER A 309 -7.88 -14.78 -15.19
N PRO A 310 -8.82 -14.94 -16.18
CA PRO A 310 -9.58 -13.82 -16.73
C PRO A 310 -10.61 -13.35 -15.73
N SER A 311 -10.86 -12.03 -15.70
CA SER A 311 -11.94 -11.44 -14.89
C SER A 311 -12.56 -10.23 -15.57
N LYS A 312 -13.89 -10.14 -15.50
CA LYS A 312 -14.70 -9.00 -15.96
C LYS A 312 -15.58 -8.48 -14.84
N ASN A 313 -15.68 -7.17 -14.73
CA ASN A 313 -16.38 -6.53 -13.63
C ASN A 313 -17.14 -5.30 -14.13
N TYR A 314 -18.44 -5.25 -13.88
CA TYR A 314 -19.30 -4.09 -14.15
C TYR A 314 -19.88 -3.60 -12.83
N ASN A 315 -19.88 -2.29 -12.64
CA ASN A 315 -20.50 -1.67 -11.48
C ASN A 315 -21.27 -0.42 -11.91
N TYR A 316 -22.54 -0.34 -11.58
CA TYR A 316 -23.40 0.81 -11.81
C TYR A 316 -24.00 1.25 -10.49
N GLN A 317 -23.99 2.54 -10.22
CA GLN A 317 -24.55 3.09 -9.00
C GLN A 317 -25.32 4.39 -9.27
N GLY A 318 -26.42 4.55 -8.54
CA GLY A 318 -27.20 5.77 -8.48
C GLY A 318 -27.46 6.15 -7.02
N ARG A 319 -27.17 7.40 -6.65
CA ARG A 319 -27.46 7.93 -5.31
C ARG A 319 -28.21 9.25 -5.41
N LEU A 320 -29.36 9.31 -4.75
CA LEU A 320 -30.11 10.54 -4.56
C LEU A 320 -30.00 10.97 -3.10
N SER A 321 -29.60 12.21 -2.86
CA SER A 321 -29.47 12.79 -1.52
C SER A 321 -30.28 14.07 -1.43
N TYR A 322 -31.06 14.20 -0.37
CA TYR A 322 -31.83 15.39 -0.04
C TYR A 322 -31.41 15.91 1.33
N THR A 323 -31.31 17.23 1.44
CA THR A 323 -30.90 17.90 2.66
C THR A 323 -31.92 18.96 3.03
N GLU A 324 -32.43 18.91 4.29
CA GLU A 324 -33.42 19.81 4.86
C GLU A 324 -32.86 20.54 6.10
N PRO A 325 -32.78 21.86 6.11
CA PRO A 325 -32.51 22.64 7.31
C PRO A 325 -33.71 22.55 8.25
N ILE A 326 -33.55 21.95 9.44
CA ILE A 326 -34.64 21.76 10.41
C ILE A 326 -34.61 22.78 11.54
N LEU A 327 -33.43 23.25 11.94
CA LEU A 327 -33.22 24.30 12.96
C LEU A 327 -32.01 25.16 12.53
N LYS A 328 -31.83 26.30 13.19
CA LYS A 328 -30.63 27.15 12.94
C LYS A 328 -29.34 26.34 13.17
N GLY A 329 -28.53 26.21 12.15
CA GLY A 329 -27.29 25.42 12.18
C GLY A 329 -27.49 23.89 12.16
N THR A 330 -28.73 23.39 12.08
CA THR A 330 -29.01 21.93 12.07
C THR A 330 -29.66 21.52 10.77
N VAL A 331 -29.11 20.49 10.15
CA VAL A 331 -29.53 19.96 8.86
C VAL A 331 -29.78 18.46 8.99
N LEU A 332 -30.90 17.98 8.49
CA LEU A 332 -31.18 16.56 8.31
C LEU A 332 -30.90 16.18 6.85
N GLN A 333 -30.09 15.16 6.65
CA GLN A 333 -29.79 14.61 5.33
C GLN A 333 -30.30 13.18 5.23
N GLY A 334 -31.15 12.92 4.21
CA GLY A 334 -31.53 11.59 3.78
C GLY A 334 -30.88 11.26 2.45
N SER A 335 -30.42 10.05 2.26
CA SER A 335 -29.99 9.58 0.94
C SER A 335 -30.35 8.12 0.70
N TYR A 336 -30.68 7.82 -0.54
CA TYR A 336 -30.89 6.47 -1.03
C TYR A 336 -29.88 6.19 -2.14
N GLN A 337 -29.22 5.05 -2.07
CA GLN A 337 -28.28 4.55 -3.08
C GLN A 337 -28.70 3.15 -3.50
N ILE A 338 -28.63 2.90 -4.79
CA ILE A 338 -28.73 1.58 -5.39
C ILE A 338 -27.45 1.33 -6.19
N GLN A 339 -26.87 0.14 -6.04
CA GLN A 339 -25.68 -0.29 -6.73
C GLN A 339 -25.87 -1.71 -7.23
N TYR A 340 -25.62 -1.92 -8.51
CA TYR A 340 -25.55 -3.23 -9.13
C TYR A 340 -24.11 -3.53 -9.53
N ARG A 341 -23.58 -4.68 -9.10
CA ARG A 341 -22.27 -5.18 -9.45
C ARG A 341 -22.40 -6.57 -10.08
N PHE A 342 -21.75 -6.74 -11.20
CA PHE A 342 -21.53 -8.01 -11.85
C PHE A 342 -20.02 -8.30 -11.87
N GLN A 343 -19.61 -9.50 -11.51
CA GLN A 343 -18.23 -9.95 -11.60
C GLN A 343 -18.21 -11.37 -12.13
N ASP A 344 -17.46 -11.57 -13.20
CA ASP A 344 -17.06 -12.87 -13.73
C ASP A 344 -15.59 -13.05 -13.45
N SER A 345 -15.21 -14.16 -12.80
CA SER A 345 -13.84 -14.39 -12.32
C SER A 345 -13.54 -15.89 -12.41
N ASP A 346 -12.75 -16.22 -13.40
CA ASP A 346 -12.38 -17.58 -13.68
C ASP A 346 -10.92 -17.83 -13.33
N ARG A 347 -10.59 -19.07 -13.04
CA ARG A 347 -9.25 -19.58 -12.91
C ARG A 347 -9.20 -20.93 -13.61
N GLU A 348 -8.45 -21.01 -14.68
CA GLU A 348 -8.15 -22.25 -15.37
C GLU A 348 -6.73 -22.70 -15.03
N MET A 349 -6.60 -23.95 -14.57
CA MET A 349 -5.34 -24.51 -14.15
C MET A 349 -5.01 -25.76 -14.98
N MET A 350 -3.77 -25.81 -15.47
CA MET A 350 -3.20 -26.93 -16.20
C MET A 350 -2.02 -27.49 -15.42
N VAL A 351 -1.93 -28.83 -15.35
CA VAL A 351 -0.86 -29.56 -14.65
C VAL A 351 -0.25 -30.56 -15.60
N TYR A 352 1.05 -30.43 -15.85
CA TYR A 352 1.74 -31.15 -16.90
C TYR A 352 2.32 -32.52 -16.51
N ASP A 353 2.43 -32.80 -15.20
CA ASP A 353 2.88 -34.09 -14.68
C ASP A 353 1.94 -35.26 -15.08
N GLN A 354 0.64 -35.00 -15.21
CA GLN A 354 -0.32 -36.00 -15.68
C GLN A 354 -0.17 -36.27 -17.18
N LEU A 355 0.25 -35.26 -17.96
CA LEU A 355 0.50 -35.42 -19.39
C LEU A 355 1.74 -36.30 -19.64
N GLU A 356 2.81 -36.14 -18.83
CA GLU A 356 4.01 -36.97 -18.93
C GLU A 356 3.67 -38.47 -18.82
N LYS A 357 2.82 -38.83 -17.86
CA LYS A 357 2.31 -40.17 -17.69
C LYS A 357 1.51 -40.63 -18.93
N ALA A 358 0.58 -39.81 -19.40
CA ALA A 358 -0.24 -40.14 -20.59
C ALA A 358 0.61 -40.29 -21.86
N LEU A 359 1.65 -39.49 -22.02
CA LEU A 359 2.60 -39.62 -23.13
C LEU A 359 3.40 -40.93 -23.03
N ALA A 360 3.86 -41.30 -21.83
CA ALA A 360 4.56 -42.55 -21.60
C ALA A 360 3.67 -43.76 -21.91
N ASP A 361 2.39 -43.73 -21.54
CA ASP A 361 1.40 -44.77 -21.85
C ASP A 361 1.16 -44.93 -23.36
N HIS A 362 1.48 -43.91 -24.18
CA HIS A 362 1.43 -43.92 -25.64
C HIS A 362 2.82 -44.14 -26.31
N GLY A 363 3.82 -44.57 -25.53
CA GLY A 363 5.18 -44.86 -26.03
C GLY A 363 6.07 -43.66 -26.24
N LEU A 364 5.70 -42.50 -25.82
CA LEU A 364 6.48 -41.24 -25.87
C LEU A 364 7.24 -41.03 -24.57
N THR A 365 8.21 -41.86 -24.25
CA THR A 365 8.96 -41.88 -23.00
C THR A 365 10.07 -40.83 -22.88
N ASP A 366 10.47 -40.23 -24.00
CA ASP A 366 11.55 -39.24 -24.04
C ASP A 366 11.09 -37.80 -23.70
N VAL A 367 9.79 -37.59 -23.41
CA VAL A 367 9.17 -36.32 -23.19
C VAL A 367 8.94 -36.12 -21.71
N THR A 368 9.54 -35.10 -21.14
CA THR A 368 9.39 -34.78 -19.72
C THR A 368 8.36 -33.66 -19.47
N ALA A 369 7.76 -33.64 -18.28
CA ALA A 369 6.88 -32.55 -17.87
C ALA A 369 7.57 -31.17 -17.93
N LEU A 370 8.89 -31.13 -17.73
CA LEU A 370 9.69 -29.91 -17.86
C LEU A 370 9.77 -29.43 -19.32
N ASP A 371 9.89 -30.36 -20.27
CA ASP A 371 9.91 -30.03 -21.68
C ASP A 371 8.58 -29.48 -22.15
N LEU A 372 7.47 -30.07 -21.69
CA LEU A 372 6.11 -29.56 -21.91
C LEU A 372 5.91 -28.17 -21.33
N TYR A 373 6.34 -27.97 -20.11
CA TYR A 373 6.29 -26.66 -19.44
C TYR A 373 7.10 -25.60 -20.20
N ASN A 374 8.24 -25.93 -20.72
CA ASN A 374 9.10 -25.02 -21.50
C ASN A 374 8.60 -24.75 -22.92
N GLY A 375 7.48 -25.35 -23.35
CA GLY A 375 6.90 -25.11 -24.67
C GLY A 375 7.64 -25.74 -25.82
N ILE A 376 8.46 -26.76 -25.56
CA ILE A 376 9.26 -27.46 -26.57
C ILE A 376 8.38 -28.18 -27.61
N TYR A 377 7.09 -28.30 -27.36
CA TYR A 377 6.09 -28.97 -28.21
C TYR A 377 5.18 -28.04 -29.01
N ASN A 378 5.51 -26.78 -29.14
CA ASN A 378 4.78 -25.89 -30.04
C ASN A 378 4.92 -26.39 -31.48
N GLY A 379 3.97 -27.18 -31.93
CA GLY A 379 3.94 -27.81 -33.29
C GLY A 379 3.74 -29.32 -33.27
N MET A 380 3.74 -30.00 -32.12
CA MET A 380 3.41 -31.42 -32.03
C MET A 380 1.89 -31.64 -32.09
N ASP A 381 1.42 -32.43 -33.04
CA ASP A 381 0.02 -32.79 -33.16
C ASP A 381 -0.31 -33.99 -32.25
N PHE A 382 -0.71 -33.69 -31.01
CA PHE A 382 -1.10 -34.68 -30.00
C PHE A 382 -2.36 -35.45 -30.40
N SER A 383 -3.19 -34.89 -31.29
CA SER A 383 -4.38 -35.56 -31.78
C SER A 383 -4.07 -36.79 -32.65
N SER A 384 -2.92 -36.78 -33.31
CA SER A 384 -2.43 -37.94 -34.08
C SER A 384 -2.13 -39.17 -33.20
N TYR A 385 -1.90 -38.98 -31.91
CA TYR A 385 -1.72 -40.05 -30.89
C TYR A 385 -3.02 -40.36 -30.13
N GLY A 386 -4.14 -39.78 -30.53
CA GLY A 386 -5.41 -39.93 -29.80
C GLY A 386 -5.48 -39.19 -28.45
N ILE A 387 -4.56 -38.26 -28.24
CA ILE A 387 -4.45 -37.50 -26.99
C ILE A 387 -5.18 -36.18 -27.13
N ASP A 388 -6.25 -36.02 -26.35
CA ASP A 388 -6.90 -34.71 -26.12
C ASP A 388 -6.12 -33.93 -25.05
N LEU A 389 -5.22 -33.06 -25.51
CA LEU A 389 -4.33 -32.28 -24.66
C LEU A 389 -5.13 -31.42 -23.62
N SER A 390 -6.22 -30.84 -24.06
CA SER A 390 -7.01 -29.93 -23.19
C SER A 390 -7.65 -30.65 -22.00
N ASN A 391 -8.11 -31.86 -22.19
CA ASN A 391 -8.70 -32.67 -21.12
C ASN A 391 -7.64 -33.34 -20.21
N LEU A 392 -6.46 -33.68 -20.76
CA LEU A 392 -5.39 -34.36 -20.00
C LEU A 392 -4.63 -33.43 -19.09
N VAL A 393 -4.40 -32.17 -19.47
CA VAL A 393 -3.63 -31.22 -18.67
C VAL A 393 -4.50 -30.39 -17.74
N ARG A 394 -5.81 -30.30 -17.99
CA ARG A 394 -6.71 -29.48 -17.17
C ARG A 394 -6.89 -30.09 -15.78
N ASP A 395 -6.47 -29.35 -14.77
CA ASP A 395 -6.75 -29.69 -13.37
C ASP A 395 -8.15 -29.17 -13.01
N ALA A 396 -9.16 -30.02 -13.21
CA ALA A 396 -10.53 -29.67 -12.90
C ALA A 396 -10.75 -29.37 -11.42
N GLN A 397 -9.99 -30.04 -10.52
CA GLN A 397 -10.11 -29.83 -9.08
C GLN A 397 -9.63 -28.43 -8.64
N ASN A 398 -8.65 -27.87 -9.33
CA ASN A 398 -8.11 -26.55 -9.02
C ASN A 398 -8.54 -25.46 -10.01
N SER A 399 -9.24 -25.81 -11.11
CA SER A 399 -9.92 -24.84 -11.98
C SER A 399 -11.24 -24.38 -11.37
N GLN A 400 -11.54 -23.09 -11.49
CA GLN A 400 -12.69 -22.45 -10.85
C GLN A 400 -13.36 -21.48 -11.81
N TYR A 401 -14.68 -21.48 -11.85
CA TYR A 401 -15.53 -20.55 -12.61
C TYR A 401 -16.53 -19.93 -11.64
N ALA A 402 -16.53 -18.60 -11.54
CA ALA A 402 -17.36 -17.91 -10.56
C ALA A 402 -17.98 -16.65 -11.14
N THR A 403 -19.31 -16.61 -11.19
CA THR A 403 -20.07 -15.43 -11.56
C THR A 403 -20.81 -14.87 -10.36
N TYR A 404 -20.66 -13.58 -10.09
CA TYR A 404 -21.31 -12.87 -9.00
C TYR A 404 -22.24 -11.79 -9.55
N ARG A 405 -23.43 -11.71 -8.99
CA ARG A 405 -24.39 -10.63 -9.20
C ARG A 405 -24.77 -10.08 -7.84
N GLU A 406 -24.50 -8.82 -7.61
CA GLU A 406 -24.67 -8.19 -6.31
C GLU A 406 -25.55 -6.94 -6.46
N LEU A 407 -26.64 -6.89 -5.71
CA LEU A 407 -27.50 -5.73 -5.59
C LEU A 407 -27.38 -5.17 -4.17
N ASN A 408 -26.74 -4.01 -4.06
CA ASN A 408 -26.59 -3.29 -2.81
C ASN A 408 -27.53 -2.09 -2.80
N GLN A 409 -28.27 -1.95 -1.72
CA GLN A 409 -29.04 -0.76 -1.44
C GLN A 409 -28.51 -0.11 -0.16
N SER A 410 -28.63 1.20 -0.05
CA SER A 410 -28.25 1.93 1.18
C SER A 410 -29.23 3.07 1.41
N VAL A 411 -29.82 3.07 2.59
CA VAL A 411 -30.59 4.21 3.12
C VAL A 411 -29.73 4.84 4.21
N ASN A 412 -29.29 6.07 4.00
CA ASN A 412 -28.53 6.84 4.98
C ASN A 412 -29.40 7.96 5.56
N LEU A 413 -29.40 8.04 6.87
CA LEU A 413 -30.00 9.17 7.61
C LEU A 413 -28.90 9.79 8.47
N MET A 414 -28.66 11.10 8.32
CA MET A 414 -27.63 11.83 9.04
C MET A 414 -28.11 13.18 9.53
N LEU A 415 -27.93 13.41 10.83
CA LEU A 415 -28.13 14.70 11.48
C LEU A 415 -26.78 15.43 11.55
N ARG A 416 -26.77 16.67 11.07
CA ARG A 416 -25.59 17.54 11.10
C ARG A 416 -25.92 18.82 11.84
N HIS A 417 -25.06 19.22 12.77
CA HIS A 417 -25.25 20.46 13.53
C HIS A 417 -23.94 21.27 13.53
N THR A 418 -24.06 22.58 13.33
CA THR A 418 -22.96 23.53 13.41
C THR A 418 -23.36 24.70 14.27
N SER A 419 -22.67 24.89 15.41
CA SER A 419 -22.78 26.06 16.25
C SER A 419 -21.55 26.95 16.11
N LYS A 420 -21.75 28.24 15.88
CA LYS A 420 -20.70 29.26 15.89
C LYS A 420 -20.91 30.15 17.08
N PHE A 421 -19.87 30.35 17.88
CA PHE A 421 -19.86 31.17 19.05
C PHE A 421 -19.24 32.54 18.75
N GLU A 422 -19.62 33.57 19.53
CA GLU A 422 -19.11 34.94 19.35
C GLU A 422 -17.59 35.07 19.54
N ASN A 423 -17.00 34.19 20.35
CA ASN A 423 -15.55 34.10 20.55
C ASN A 423 -14.76 33.46 19.38
N GLY A 424 -15.41 33.19 18.23
CA GLY A 424 -14.81 32.56 17.05
C GLY A 424 -14.70 31.05 17.11
N GLN A 425 -15.13 30.44 18.23
CA GLN A 425 -15.19 28.97 18.31
C GLN A 425 -16.30 28.42 17.42
N GLU A 426 -16.09 27.23 16.91
CA GLU A 426 -17.08 26.50 16.10
C GLU A 426 -17.15 25.04 16.53
N LEU A 427 -18.35 24.58 16.82
CA LEU A 427 -18.62 23.19 17.14
C LEU A 427 -19.47 22.58 16.05
N ARG A 428 -19.03 21.41 15.54
CA ARG A 428 -19.78 20.63 14.55
C ARG A 428 -19.91 19.21 15.03
N PHE A 429 -21.08 18.61 14.84
CA PHE A 429 -21.23 17.19 14.95
C PHE A 429 -22.10 16.63 13.82
N ASN A 430 -21.76 15.45 13.36
CA ASN A 430 -22.52 14.66 12.39
C ASN A 430 -22.76 13.30 13.04
N ALA A 431 -24.02 12.90 13.18
CA ALA A 431 -24.41 11.59 13.67
C ALA A 431 -25.39 10.95 12.70
N GLY A 432 -25.16 9.71 12.34
CA GLY A 432 -26.00 9.04 11.37
C GLY A 432 -25.87 7.54 11.37
N VAL A 433 -26.74 6.91 10.63
CA VAL A 433 -26.76 5.46 10.42
C VAL A 433 -27.03 5.16 8.94
N ASP A 434 -26.31 4.19 8.41
CA ASP A 434 -26.57 3.59 7.11
C ASP A 434 -27.22 2.22 7.32
N PHE A 435 -28.40 2.02 6.74
CA PHE A 435 -29.01 0.70 6.59
C PHE A 435 -28.74 0.18 5.19
N GLN A 436 -28.07 -0.96 5.08
CA GLN A 436 -27.50 -1.48 3.85
C GLN A 436 -27.98 -2.93 3.61
N PRO A 437 -29.19 -3.13 3.04
CA PRO A 437 -29.60 -4.43 2.56
C PRO A 437 -28.84 -4.80 1.28
N GLN A 438 -28.34 -6.02 1.24
CA GLN A 438 -27.55 -6.58 0.15
C GLN A 438 -28.09 -7.94 -0.24
N ARG A 439 -28.20 -8.17 -1.55
CA ARG A 439 -28.42 -9.48 -2.14
C ARG A 439 -27.25 -9.83 -3.03
N THR A 440 -26.66 -11.01 -2.82
CA THR A 440 -25.60 -11.56 -3.67
C THR A 440 -26.04 -12.91 -4.19
N ASP A 441 -26.06 -13.05 -5.51
CA ASP A 441 -26.26 -14.30 -6.23
C ASP A 441 -24.92 -14.74 -6.79
N MET A 442 -24.47 -15.96 -6.51
CA MET A 442 -23.21 -16.52 -7.00
C MET A 442 -23.49 -17.85 -7.70
N GLU A 443 -23.00 -18.00 -8.91
CA GLU A 443 -22.87 -19.27 -9.63
C GLU A 443 -21.41 -19.71 -9.53
N TYR A 444 -21.15 -20.95 -9.13
CA TYR A 444 -19.80 -21.42 -8.86
C TYR A 444 -19.62 -22.86 -9.31
N GLN A 445 -18.53 -23.10 -10.06
CA GLN A 445 -18.13 -24.43 -10.49
C GLN A 445 -16.64 -24.64 -10.17
N ARG A 446 -16.32 -25.79 -9.53
CA ARG A 446 -14.96 -26.25 -9.29
C ARG A 446 -14.96 -27.74 -8.97
N GLY A 447 -14.15 -28.53 -9.72
CA GLY A 447 -14.11 -29.98 -9.60
C GLY A 447 -15.48 -30.59 -9.83
N SER A 448 -15.95 -31.37 -8.88
CA SER A 448 -17.29 -31.97 -8.89
C SER A 448 -18.37 -31.05 -8.31
N VAL A 449 -18.02 -29.88 -7.80
CA VAL A 449 -18.97 -28.95 -7.21
C VAL A 449 -19.46 -27.97 -8.27
N ASP A 450 -20.77 -28.00 -8.55
CA ASP A 450 -21.50 -27.05 -9.35
C ASP A 450 -22.69 -26.57 -8.51
N THR A 451 -22.66 -25.29 -8.10
CA THR A 451 -23.63 -24.76 -7.14
C THR A 451 -23.98 -23.30 -7.38
N SER A 452 -25.20 -22.93 -7.00
CA SER A 452 -25.61 -21.54 -6.91
C SER A 452 -25.98 -21.18 -5.48
N ILE A 453 -25.50 -20.03 -5.02
CA ILE A 453 -25.75 -19.55 -3.67
C ILE A 453 -26.37 -18.16 -3.73
N VAL A 454 -27.48 -17.99 -3.04
CA VAL A 454 -28.16 -16.69 -2.86
C VAL A 454 -28.01 -16.28 -1.40
N ARG A 455 -27.47 -15.09 -1.17
CA ARG A 455 -27.28 -14.55 0.19
C ARG A 455 -27.98 -13.21 0.35
N HIS A 456 -28.76 -13.10 1.41
CA HIS A 456 -29.39 -11.85 1.83
C HIS A 456 -28.76 -11.37 3.15
N ILE A 457 -28.36 -10.11 3.19
CA ILE A 457 -27.68 -9.53 4.33
C ILE A 457 -28.30 -8.17 4.62
N GLN A 458 -28.41 -7.85 5.92
CA GLN A 458 -28.81 -6.53 6.40
C GLN A 458 -27.68 -5.99 7.28
N ASN A 459 -27.14 -4.86 6.91
CA ASN A 459 -26.05 -4.22 7.63
C ASN A 459 -26.52 -2.85 8.17
N TRP A 460 -26.11 -2.55 9.40
CA TRP A 460 -26.30 -1.26 10.05
C TRP A 460 -24.93 -0.65 10.34
N ALA A 461 -24.62 0.51 9.77
CA ALA A 461 -23.33 1.16 9.92
C ALA A 461 -23.49 2.54 10.59
N PRO A 462 -23.37 2.61 11.93
CA PRO A 462 -23.42 3.88 12.65
C PRO A 462 -22.14 4.67 12.40
N ARG A 463 -22.32 6.00 12.29
CA ARG A 463 -21.22 6.95 12.11
C ARG A 463 -21.42 8.16 13.02
N PHE A 464 -20.30 8.61 13.59
CA PHE A 464 -20.25 9.82 14.39
C PHE A 464 -18.98 10.59 14.07
N ASN A 465 -19.11 11.91 13.86
CA ASN A 465 -17.99 12.83 13.67
C ASN A 465 -18.27 14.09 14.46
N PHE A 466 -17.38 14.39 15.40
CA PHE A 466 -17.40 15.60 16.20
C PHE A 466 -16.15 16.42 15.90
N ARG A 467 -16.32 17.72 15.67
CA ARG A 467 -15.23 18.66 15.46
C ARG A 467 -15.47 19.90 16.32
N TRP A 468 -14.50 20.24 17.12
CA TRP A 468 -14.46 21.47 17.87
C TRP A 468 -13.27 22.32 17.41
N LYS A 469 -13.56 23.40 16.70
CA LYS A 469 -12.61 24.46 16.37
C LYS A 469 -12.53 25.37 17.59
N ILE A 470 -11.45 25.24 18.38
CA ILE A 470 -11.21 25.99 19.61
C ILE A 470 -10.71 27.40 19.30
N SER A 471 -9.84 27.51 18.26
CA SER A 471 -9.34 28.76 17.70
C SER A 471 -9.09 28.58 16.19
N ASP A 472 -8.59 29.62 15.50
CA ASP A 472 -8.20 29.49 14.09
C ASP A 472 -7.06 28.50 13.85
N THR A 473 -6.28 28.20 14.88
CA THR A 473 -5.11 27.31 14.82
C THR A 473 -5.23 26.07 15.69
N SER A 474 -6.33 25.94 16.47
CA SER A 474 -6.54 24.82 17.41
C SER A 474 -7.87 24.12 17.13
N GLN A 475 -7.83 22.80 16.95
CA GLN A 475 -9.03 22.01 16.76
C GLN A 475 -8.89 20.59 17.34
N LEU A 476 -10.02 20.08 17.82
CA LEU A 476 -10.22 18.69 18.23
C LEU A 476 -11.23 18.03 17.29
N ARG A 477 -10.90 16.82 16.81
CA ARG A 477 -11.81 15.99 15.99
C ARG A 477 -11.91 14.60 16.60
N VAL A 478 -13.13 14.10 16.74
CA VAL A 478 -13.42 12.73 17.19
C VAL A 478 -14.29 12.05 16.14
N ARG A 479 -13.89 10.89 15.68
CA ARG A 479 -14.60 10.10 14.66
C ARG A 479 -14.81 8.68 15.14
N TYR A 480 -16.02 8.19 14.93
CA TYR A 480 -16.38 6.80 15.11
C TYR A 480 -17.07 6.27 13.85
N ASN A 481 -16.73 5.05 13.47
CA ASN A 481 -17.34 4.36 12.34
C ASN A 481 -17.45 2.86 12.64
N GLY A 482 -18.69 2.35 12.72
CA GLY A 482 -18.99 0.94 12.77
C GLY A 482 -19.23 0.39 11.36
N THR A 483 -18.60 -0.72 11.02
CA THR A 483 -18.76 -1.41 9.71
C THR A 483 -18.87 -2.90 9.88
N MET A 484 -19.79 -3.52 9.13
CA MET A 484 -19.85 -4.97 8.98
C MET A 484 -19.11 -5.39 7.72
N ASN A 485 -18.22 -6.39 7.84
CA ASN A 485 -17.47 -6.96 6.74
C ASN A 485 -17.96 -8.38 6.48
N GLN A 486 -18.31 -8.65 5.24
CA GLN A 486 -18.80 -9.95 4.79
C GLN A 486 -17.65 -10.89 4.50
N PRO A 487 -17.76 -12.21 4.76
CA PRO A 487 -16.83 -13.19 4.20
C PRO A 487 -16.94 -13.18 2.67
N SER A 488 -15.82 -13.41 2.00
CA SER A 488 -15.83 -13.68 0.56
C SER A 488 -16.74 -14.90 0.28
N MET A 489 -17.52 -14.84 -0.79
CA MET A 489 -18.41 -15.95 -1.15
C MET A 489 -17.63 -17.25 -1.40
N VAL A 490 -16.45 -17.18 -2.00
CA VAL A 490 -15.54 -18.34 -2.20
C VAL A 490 -15.14 -18.99 -0.86
N ASN A 491 -14.94 -18.19 0.18
CA ASN A 491 -14.60 -18.71 1.51
C ASN A 491 -15.77 -19.48 2.16
N LEU A 492 -16.99 -19.37 1.64
CA LEU A 492 -18.16 -20.12 2.12
C LEU A 492 -18.29 -21.48 1.44
N ILE A 493 -17.54 -21.74 0.37
CA ILE A 493 -17.62 -22.99 -0.37
C ILE A 493 -16.54 -23.95 0.12
N GLU A 494 -16.96 -25.09 0.61
CA GLU A 494 -16.08 -26.11 1.20
C GLU A 494 -15.43 -26.98 0.11
N VAL A 495 -14.66 -26.33 -0.79
CA VAL A 495 -13.86 -27.00 -1.83
C VAL A 495 -12.39 -26.81 -1.53
N MET A 496 -11.63 -27.93 -1.60
CA MET A 496 -10.20 -27.92 -1.34
C MET A 496 -9.41 -27.24 -2.48
N ASP A 497 -8.41 -26.46 -2.11
CA ASP A 497 -7.37 -25.96 -2.99
C ASP A 497 -6.06 -26.69 -2.68
N THR A 498 -5.66 -27.56 -3.58
CA THR A 498 -4.44 -28.39 -3.50
C THR A 498 -3.35 -27.93 -4.46
N SER A 499 -3.50 -26.74 -5.05
CA SER A 499 -2.56 -26.20 -6.06
C SER A 499 -1.14 -25.95 -5.50
N ASN A 500 -1.02 -25.84 -4.17
CA ASN A 500 0.29 -25.78 -3.50
C ASN A 500 0.49 -27.04 -2.63
N PRO A 501 1.50 -27.87 -2.89
CA PRO A 501 1.71 -29.13 -2.18
C PRO A 501 2.03 -28.96 -0.69
N LEU A 502 2.53 -27.80 -0.26
CA LEU A 502 2.84 -27.49 1.15
C LEU A 502 1.76 -26.67 1.86
N TYR A 503 0.74 -26.21 1.14
CA TYR A 503 -0.34 -25.41 1.71
C TYR A 503 -1.67 -25.76 1.06
N VAL A 504 -2.49 -26.49 1.77
CA VAL A 504 -3.83 -26.88 1.33
C VAL A 504 -4.87 -26.06 2.07
N SER A 505 -5.86 -25.57 1.38
CA SER A 505 -6.93 -24.77 1.98
C SER A 505 -8.32 -25.22 1.57
N THR A 506 -9.32 -24.91 2.41
CA THR A 506 -10.74 -25.13 2.11
C THR A 506 -11.56 -23.94 2.61
N GLY A 507 -12.77 -23.77 2.11
CA GLY A 507 -13.72 -22.79 2.65
C GLY A 507 -14.42 -23.26 3.92
N ASN A 508 -15.35 -22.43 4.40
CA ASN A 508 -16.18 -22.70 5.57
C ASN A 508 -17.57 -22.08 5.40
N SER A 509 -18.57 -22.88 5.16
CA SER A 509 -19.98 -22.47 4.99
C SER A 509 -20.58 -21.81 6.25
N GLY A 510 -20.02 -22.13 7.44
CA GLY A 510 -20.43 -21.59 8.74
C GLY A 510 -19.94 -20.17 9.06
N LEU A 511 -19.20 -19.51 8.15
CA LEU A 511 -18.65 -18.18 8.40
C LEU A 511 -19.77 -17.13 8.58
N LYS A 512 -19.62 -16.35 9.65
CA LYS A 512 -20.45 -15.18 9.96
C LYS A 512 -19.73 -13.88 9.59
N SER A 513 -20.51 -12.85 9.32
CA SER A 513 -19.98 -11.50 9.08
C SER A 513 -19.22 -11.00 10.30
N SER A 514 -18.09 -10.33 10.06
CA SER A 514 -17.32 -9.66 11.09
C SER A 514 -17.78 -8.21 11.27
N TRP A 515 -17.53 -7.65 12.44
CA TRP A 515 -17.83 -6.26 12.78
C TRP A 515 -16.56 -5.54 13.17
N SER A 516 -16.37 -4.32 12.69
CA SER A 516 -15.22 -3.47 12.99
C SER A 516 -15.67 -2.12 13.53
N ASP A 517 -15.29 -1.82 14.77
CA ASP A 517 -15.43 -0.52 15.41
C ASP A 517 -14.13 0.28 15.25
N ARG A 518 -14.19 1.45 14.63
CA ARG A 518 -13.04 2.33 14.41
C ARG A 518 -13.24 3.66 15.11
N PHE A 519 -12.26 4.02 15.91
CA PHE A 519 -12.20 5.29 16.66
C PHE A 519 -10.97 6.08 16.21
N ASN A 520 -11.12 7.38 15.98
CA ASN A 520 -10.01 8.29 15.72
C ASN A 520 -10.25 9.59 16.49
N ILE A 521 -9.21 10.05 17.18
CA ILE A 521 -9.16 11.33 17.88
C ILE A 521 -7.97 12.09 17.34
N ASP A 522 -8.19 13.28 16.80
CA ASP A 522 -7.13 14.14 16.26
C ASP A 522 -7.21 15.49 16.97
N TYR A 523 -6.10 15.92 17.58
CA TYR A 523 -5.93 17.24 18.15
C TYR A 523 -4.74 17.92 17.49
N ASN A 524 -4.94 19.12 16.98
CA ASN A 524 -3.86 19.97 16.51
C ASN A 524 -4.00 21.38 17.08
N ASP A 525 -2.85 21.95 17.42
CA ASP A 525 -2.73 23.32 17.90
C ASP A 525 -1.43 23.95 17.39
N TYR A 526 -1.50 25.24 17.05
CA TYR A 526 -0.35 25.99 16.59
C TYR A 526 -0.34 27.41 17.17
N LEU A 527 0.66 27.70 17.97
CA LEU A 527 0.91 29.02 18.55
C LEU A 527 1.80 29.83 17.61
N THR A 528 1.19 30.71 16.81
CA THR A 528 1.86 31.51 15.76
C THR A 528 3.01 32.38 16.28
N GLU A 529 2.85 33.00 17.42
CA GLU A 529 3.87 33.89 18.00
C GLU A 529 5.14 33.11 18.41
N ARG A 530 4.96 31.92 18.97
CA ARG A 530 6.06 31.04 19.40
C ARG A 530 6.54 30.10 18.29
N GLN A 531 5.86 30.04 17.14
CA GLN A 531 6.06 29.04 16.08
C GLN A 531 6.13 27.62 16.65
N MET A 532 5.20 27.32 17.58
CA MET A 532 5.14 26.05 18.29
C MET A 532 3.85 25.33 17.91
N GLY A 533 3.95 24.08 17.53
CA GLY A 533 2.80 23.28 17.11
C GLY A 533 2.78 21.89 17.72
N TRP A 534 1.57 21.40 17.97
CA TRP A 534 1.25 20.07 18.45
C TRP A 534 0.30 19.40 17.48
N ASN A 535 0.60 18.17 17.12
CA ASN A 535 -0.34 17.29 16.43
C ASN A 535 -0.37 15.97 17.18
N ILE A 536 -1.55 15.60 17.69
CA ILE A 536 -1.74 14.37 18.45
C ILE A 536 -2.89 13.62 17.79
N SER A 537 -2.63 12.38 17.37
CA SER A 537 -3.64 11.47 16.85
C SER A 537 -3.65 10.21 17.67
N ALA A 538 -4.84 9.75 18.07
CA ALA A 538 -5.05 8.45 18.68
C ALA A 538 -6.08 7.67 17.87
N TRP A 539 -5.85 6.39 17.67
CA TRP A 539 -6.77 5.52 16.96
C TRP A 539 -6.94 4.19 17.66
N GLY A 540 -8.09 3.58 17.43
CA GLY A 540 -8.40 2.24 17.89
C GLY A 540 -9.27 1.51 16.87
N ASN A 541 -9.04 0.23 16.71
CA ASN A 541 -9.86 -0.64 15.89
C ASN A 541 -10.10 -1.95 16.65
N ILE A 542 -11.38 -2.28 16.86
CA ILE A 542 -11.82 -3.50 17.55
C ILE A 542 -12.60 -4.34 16.54
N ASN A 543 -12.13 -5.56 16.31
CA ASN A 543 -12.77 -6.49 15.39
C ASN A 543 -13.48 -7.59 16.18
N ARG A 544 -14.78 -7.71 15.98
CA ARG A 544 -15.60 -8.79 16.52
C ARG A 544 -15.89 -9.80 15.44
N ARG A 545 -15.82 -11.09 15.79
CA ARG A 545 -15.98 -12.19 14.84
C ARG A 545 -15.08 -12.03 13.61
N SER A 546 -13.83 -11.54 13.82
CA SER A 546 -12.88 -11.41 12.72
C SER A 546 -12.69 -12.76 12.02
N ILE A 547 -12.57 -12.73 10.70
CA ILE A 547 -12.29 -13.93 9.93
C ILE A 547 -10.78 -14.08 9.86
N SER A 548 -10.29 -15.21 10.41
CA SER A 548 -8.87 -15.58 10.42
C SER A 548 -8.72 -17.02 10.01
N ASN A 549 -7.62 -17.37 9.36
CA ASN A 549 -7.34 -18.74 9.02
C ASN A 549 -6.94 -19.54 10.28
N ALA A 550 -7.63 -20.63 10.53
CA ALA A 550 -7.18 -21.70 11.42
C ALA A 550 -6.19 -22.56 10.64
N THR A 551 -5.04 -22.86 11.26
CA THR A 551 -3.96 -23.61 10.62
C THR A 551 -3.67 -24.87 11.42
N ILE A 552 -3.65 -26.02 10.73
CA ILE A 552 -3.16 -27.28 11.26
C ILE A 552 -1.85 -27.57 10.55
N TYR A 553 -0.77 -27.71 11.32
CA TYR A 553 0.57 -27.94 10.79
C TYR A 553 0.99 -29.40 10.98
N ASP A 554 1.38 -30.05 9.88
CA ASP A 554 1.95 -31.40 9.92
C ASP A 554 3.47 -31.32 10.07
N THR A 555 3.98 -31.72 11.21
CA THR A 555 5.40 -31.69 11.56
C THR A 555 6.25 -32.68 10.76
N GLU A 556 5.66 -33.71 10.12
CA GLU A 556 6.37 -34.70 9.34
C GLU A 556 6.60 -34.28 7.90
N SER A 557 5.60 -33.65 7.26
CA SER A 557 5.70 -33.18 5.89
C SER A 557 6.04 -31.69 5.79
N GLY A 558 5.80 -30.94 6.86
CA GLY A 558 5.84 -29.47 6.83
C GLY A 558 4.66 -28.85 6.06
N ARG A 559 3.61 -29.65 5.80
CA ARG A 559 2.39 -29.19 5.12
C ARG A 559 1.49 -28.46 6.10
N SER A 560 0.86 -27.39 5.64
CA SER A 560 -0.14 -26.64 6.40
C SER A 560 -1.52 -26.83 5.79
N TYR A 561 -2.50 -27.15 6.62
CA TYR A 561 -3.91 -27.22 6.27
C TYR A 561 -4.62 -26.01 6.84
N SER A 562 -5.36 -25.27 6.02
CA SER A 562 -5.93 -23.97 6.39
C SER A 562 -7.43 -23.90 6.10
N ARG A 563 -8.19 -23.31 7.04
CA ARG A 563 -9.63 -23.06 6.90
C ARG A 563 -9.97 -21.71 7.53
N PRO A 564 -10.73 -20.82 6.86
CA PRO A 564 -11.17 -19.58 7.48
C PRO A 564 -12.20 -19.85 8.61
N MET A 565 -12.02 -19.20 9.75
CA MET A 565 -12.90 -19.32 10.92
C MET A 565 -13.15 -17.94 11.55
N ASN A 566 -14.30 -17.76 12.22
CA ASN A 566 -14.55 -16.57 13.01
C ASN A 566 -13.85 -16.65 14.36
N ILE A 567 -13.18 -15.57 14.76
CA ILE A 567 -12.49 -15.48 16.05
C ILE A 567 -12.66 -14.09 16.66
N ASP A 568 -12.84 -14.04 17.99
CA ASP A 568 -12.90 -12.80 18.76
C ASP A 568 -11.59 -12.51 19.49
N GLY A 569 -11.31 -11.21 19.65
CA GLY A 569 -10.17 -10.72 20.42
C GLY A 569 -9.13 -9.96 19.62
N SER A 570 -9.27 -9.81 18.30
CA SER A 570 -8.37 -8.99 17.50
C SER A 570 -8.68 -7.50 17.66
N TRP A 571 -7.72 -6.72 18.12
CA TRP A 571 -7.82 -5.27 18.20
C TRP A 571 -6.45 -4.61 18.13
N ASN A 572 -6.43 -3.36 17.72
CA ASN A 572 -5.22 -2.54 17.75
C ASN A 572 -5.56 -1.11 18.16
N ALA A 573 -4.63 -0.48 18.86
CA ALA A 573 -4.70 0.93 19.24
C ALA A 573 -3.33 1.57 19.12
N GLY A 574 -3.32 2.86 18.83
CA GLY A 574 -2.06 3.57 18.72
C GLY A 574 -2.21 5.06 18.91
N THR A 575 -1.07 5.71 19.10
CA THR A 575 -0.95 7.16 19.16
C THR A 575 0.19 7.63 18.28
N TRP A 576 0.00 8.77 17.67
CA TRP A 576 1.06 9.51 17.02
C TRP A 576 1.08 10.94 17.59
N MET A 577 2.25 11.42 17.96
CA MET A 577 2.46 12.77 18.44
C MET A 577 3.57 13.44 17.63
N GLY A 578 3.28 14.60 17.09
CA GLY A 578 4.24 15.50 16.47
C GLY A 578 4.31 16.80 17.27
N PHE A 579 5.51 17.24 17.62
CA PHE A 579 5.78 18.51 18.25
C PHE A 579 6.86 19.24 17.48
N ASN A 580 6.65 20.51 17.20
CA ASN A 580 7.64 21.38 16.61
C ASN A 580 7.68 22.74 17.29
N THR A 581 8.88 23.29 17.46
CA THR A 581 9.03 24.65 18.01
C THR A 581 10.30 25.32 17.48
N ALA A 582 10.20 26.63 17.29
CA ALA A 582 11.35 27.48 17.02
C ALA A 582 11.91 28.04 18.34
N ILE A 583 13.23 27.97 18.52
CA ILE A 583 13.92 28.36 19.75
C ILE A 583 14.81 29.58 19.47
N GLY A 584 14.92 30.47 20.47
CA GLY A 584 15.74 31.69 20.42
C GLY A 584 15.02 32.89 19.83
N SER A 585 15.50 34.10 20.10
CA SER A 585 14.90 35.35 19.65
C SER A 585 14.88 35.51 18.13
N LYS A 586 15.90 34.99 17.45
CA LYS A 586 15.99 34.96 15.98
C LYS A 586 15.31 33.71 15.35
N LYS A 587 14.73 32.83 16.17
CA LYS A 587 14.08 31.59 15.71
C LYS A 587 14.98 30.74 14.78
N SER A 588 16.30 30.77 15.03
CA SER A 588 17.31 30.08 14.20
C SER A 588 17.42 28.59 14.51
N PHE A 589 16.96 28.15 15.66
CA PHE A 589 16.88 26.74 16.04
C PHE A 589 15.45 26.24 15.88
N ASN A 590 15.31 25.04 15.31
CA ASN A 590 14.03 24.37 15.17
C ASN A 590 14.14 22.97 15.76
N LEU A 591 13.30 22.68 16.74
CA LEU A 591 13.18 21.38 17.37
C LEU A 591 11.95 20.67 16.79
N HIS A 592 12.14 19.43 16.34
CA HIS A 592 11.06 18.54 15.91
C HIS A 592 11.14 17.26 16.72
N PHE A 593 10.03 16.86 17.30
CA PHE A 593 9.88 15.58 17.98
C PHE A 593 8.68 14.85 17.40
N ASN A 594 8.86 13.56 17.10
CA ASN A 594 7.80 12.68 16.65
C ASN A 594 7.84 11.39 17.47
N GLN A 595 6.68 10.95 17.91
CA GLN A 595 6.47 9.67 18.58
C GLN A 595 5.37 8.89 17.86
N ASN A 596 5.57 7.60 17.71
CA ASN A 596 4.55 6.66 17.26
C ASN A 596 4.53 5.46 18.21
N LEU A 597 3.37 5.21 18.80
CA LEU A 597 3.14 4.04 19.64
C LEU A 597 2.00 3.24 19.02
N ASN A 598 2.22 1.96 18.78
CA ASN A 598 1.20 1.05 18.30
C ASN A 598 1.21 -0.21 19.17
N TYR A 599 0.03 -0.58 19.65
CA TYR A 599 -0.22 -1.85 20.32
C TYR A 599 -1.18 -2.68 19.50
N SER A 600 -0.89 -3.95 19.30
CA SER A 600 -1.79 -4.90 18.64
C SER A 600 -1.95 -6.18 19.41
N ASN A 601 -3.18 -6.70 19.42
CA ASN A 601 -3.57 -7.99 19.92
C ASN A 601 -4.13 -8.81 18.76
N ASN A 602 -3.29 -9.69 18.20
CA ASN A 602 -3.64 -10.53 17.07
C ASN A 602 -4.00 -11.93 17.56
N VAL A 603 -5.12 -12.47 17.11
CA VAL A 603 -5.59 -13.80 17.49
C VAL A 603 -5.81 -14.68 16.27
N GLY A 604 -5.52 -15.96 16.41
CA GLY A 604 -5.70 -16.98 15.37
C GLY A 604 -5.89 -18.36 16.02
N TYR A 605 -6.24 -19.36 15.22
CA TYR A 605 -6.26 -20.77 15.66
C TYR A 605 -5.11 -21.53 15.03
N ILE A 606 -4.46 -22.38 15.82
CA ILE A 606 -3.37 -23.24 15.37
C ILE A 606 -3.40 -24.59 16.08
N SER A 607 -2.97 -25.65 15.38
CA SER A 607 -2.69 -26.95 15.94
C SER A 607 -1.52 -27.61 15.23
N SER A 608 -0.80 -28.44 15.94
CA SER A 608 0.21 -29.37 15.38
C SER A 608 0.04 -30.77 15.95
N ASN A 609 -1.06 -31.04 16.67
CA ASN A 609 -1.34 -32.32 17.27
C ASN A 609 -2.17 -33.19 16.29
N LEU A 610 -1.48 -33.89 15.40
CA LEU A 610 -2.05 -34.87 14.49
C LEU A 610 -1.90 -36.27 15.10
N ASP A 611 -2.90 -36.64 15.90
CA ASP A 611 -3.02 -38.00 16.43
C ASP A 611 -3.49 -38.96 15.31
N ASP A 612 -3.53 -40.26 15.62
CA ASP A 612 -3.97 -41.30 14.67
C ASP A 612 -5.39 -41.04 14.15
N GLY A 613 -6.26 -40.44 14.96
CA GLY A 613 -7.61 -40.03 14.55
C GLY A 613 -7.63 -38.88 13.56
N ALA A 614 -6.70 -37.91 13.65
CA ALA A 614 -6.55 -36.85 12.69
C ALA A 614 -5.88 -37.32 11.39
N ARG A 615 -4.88 -38.22 11.50
CA ARG A 615 -4.14 -38.74 10.36
C ARG A 615 -5.02 -39.52 9.39
N GLN A 616 -6.07 -40.19 9.82
CA GLN A 616 -7.01 -40.88 8.91
C GLN A 616 -7.63 -39.93 7.85
N TYR A 617 -7.73 -38.62 8.14
CA TYR A 617 -8.25 -37.61 7.19
C TYR A 617 -7.17 -37.07 6.25
N ILE A 618 -5.90 -37.42 6.42
CA ILE A 618 -4.75 -36.89 5.69
C ILE A 618 -4.03 -37.99 4.89
N ASP A 619 -3.81 -39.18 5.49
CA ASP A 619 -2.94 -40.19 4.90
C ASP A 619 -3.64 -41.04 3.80
N GLY A 620 -4.97 -40.95 3.69
CA GLY A 620 -5.80 -41.55 2.64
C GLY A 620 -6.28 -40.51 1.61
N GLU A 621 -7.58 -40.58 1.30
CA GLU A 621 -8.24 -39.50 0.57
C GLU A 621 -8.36 -38.30 1.51
N LEU A 622 -7.77 -37.16 1.10
CA LEU A 622 -7.72 -35.95 1.93
C LEU A 622 -9.12 -35.37 2.17
N ASP A 623 -9.55 -35.37 3.43
CA ASP A 623 -10.82 -34.77 3.87
C ASP A 623 -10.57 -33.60 4.85
N MET A 624 -10.48 -32.39 4.31
CA MET A 624 -10.26 -31.17 5.09
C MET A 624 -11.41 -30.85 6.04
N ASN A 625 -12.66 -31.11 5.65
CA ASN A 625 -13.82 -30.82 6.48
C ASN A 625 -13.92 -31.77 7.67
N GLY A 626 -13.67 -33.06 7.42
CA GLY A 626 -13.55 -34.05 8.47
C GLY A 626 -12.43 -33.74 9.45
N LEU A 627 -11.25 -33.37 8.94
CA LEU A 627 -10.09 -32.98 9.74
C LEU A 627 -10.42 -31.81 10.69
N PHE A 628 -10.89 -30.70 10.17
CA PHE A 628 -11.20 -29.51 10.98
C PHE A 628 -12.35 -29.77 11.96
N SER A 629 -13.35 -30.54 11.58
CA SER A 629 -14.46 -30.91 12.46
C SER A 629 -14.01 -31.87 13.62
N TYR A 630 -13.10 -32.80 13.33
CA TYR A 630 -12.48 -33.66 14.33
C TYR A 630 -11.66 -32.82 15.32
N MET A 631 -10.78 -31.96 14.84
CA MET A 631 -9.90 -31.12 15.65
C MET A 631 -10.68 -30.12 16.53
N ASP A 632 -11.74 -29.51 16.01
CA ASP A 632 -12.60 -28.57 16.75
C ASP A 632 -13.39 -29.29 17.85
N ARG A 633 -14.00 -30.47 17.54
CA ARG A 633 -14.77 -31.27 18.49
C ARG A 633 -13.93 -31.74 19.69
N LEU A 634 -12.65 -32.02 19.48
CA LEU A 634 -11.74 -32.47 20.54
C LEU A 634 -11.02 -31.28 21.22
N GLY A 635 -11.27 -30.05 20.82
CA GLY A 635 -10.60 -28.84 21.35
C GLY A 635 -9.10 -28.81 21.07
N LEU A 636 -8.67 -29.44 19.98
CA LEU A 636 -7.26 -29.50 19.56
C LEU A 636 -6.83 -28.26 18.78
N LEU A 637 -7.79 -27.45 18.28
CA LEU A 637 -7.52 -26.14 17.73
C LEU A 637 -7.33 -25.12 18.85
N GLN A 638 -6.11 -24.76 19.12
CA GLN A 638 -5.77 -23.83 20.19
C GLN A 638 -5.77 -22.39 19.70
N LYS A 639 -6.30 -21.49 20.53
CA LYS A 639 -6.29 -20.04 20.28
C LYS A 639 -4.89 -19.51 20.58
N ALA A 640 -4.19 -19.04 19.54
CA ALA A 640 -2.93 -18.34 19.65
C ALA A 640 -3.17 -16.83 19.74
N THR A 641 -2.49 -16.16 20.67
CA THR A 641 -2.57 -14.72 20.83
C THR A 641 -1.17 -14.12 20.82
N THR A 642 -0.91 -13.23 19.85
CA THR A 642 0.32 -12.42 19.83
C THR A 642 -0.01 -10.99 20.20
N ARG A 643 0.59 -10.51 21.30
CA ARG A 643 0.54 -9.11 21.73
C ARG A 643 1.84 -8.43 21.33
N SER A 644 1.76 -7.31 20.62
CA SER A 644 2.95 -6.58 20.20
C SER A 644 2.83 -5.08 20.50
N ILE A 645 3.95 -4.51 20.93
CA ILE A 645 4.15 -3.08 21.11
C ILE A 645 5.21 -2.63 20.11
N ASN A 646 4.94 -1.56 19.40
CA ASN A 646 5.92 -0.87 18.56
C ASN A 646 5.98 0.61 18.99
N LEU A 647 7.13 1.03 19.49
CA LEU A 647 7.40 2.41 19.90
C LEU A 647 8.51 2.98 19.01
N GLY A 648 8.16 4.01 18.26
CA GLY A 648 9.10 4.78 17.46
C GLY A 648 9.20 6.21 17.97
N GLU A 649 10.40 6.69 18.18
CA GLU A 649 10.68 8.06 18.59
C GLU A 649 11.75 8.67 17.68
N ASN A 650 11.57 9.95 17.34
CA ASN A 650 12.54 10.70 16.57
C ASN A 650 12.61 12.13 17.09
N LEU A 651 13.81 12.57 17.39
CA LEU A 651 14.14 13.93 17.81
C LEU A 651 15.09 14.54 16.80
N ARG A 652 14.79 15.75 16.33
CA ARG A 652 15.67 16.49 15.43
C ARG A 652 15.81 17.94 15.87
N LEU A 653 17.04 18.41 15.97
CA LEU A 653 17.39 19.79 16.22
C LEU A 653 18.11 20.34 15.01
N ASN A 654 17.59 21.42 14.41
CA ASN A 654 18.23 22.11 13.29
C ASN A 654 18.57 23.55 13.69
N TYR A 655 19.79 23.96 13.36
CA TYR A 655 20.19 25.36 13.34
C TYR A 655 20.32 25.83 11.90
N ARG A 656 19.82 27.02 11.59
CA ARG A 656 19.89 27.60 10.24
C ARG A 656 20.14 29.08 10.27
N ASN A 657 21.13 29.50 9.48
CA ASN A 657 21.31 30.89 9.06
C ASN A 657 21.63 30.94 7.55
N ASP A 658 22.02 32.09 7.01
CA ASP A 658 22.26 32.28 5.57
C ASP A 658 23.45 31.47 5.06
N LEU A 659 24.49 31.27 5.89
CA LEU A 659 25.72 30.59 5.54
C LEU A 659 25.69 29.09 5.89
N LEU A 660 25.09 28.74 7.01
CA LEU A 660 25.24 27.43 7.66
C LEU A 660 23.88 26.87 8.08
N GLU A 661 23.63 25.61 7.70
CA GLU A 661 22.57 24.80 8.30
C GLU A 661 23.21 23.56 8.91
N VAL A 662 22.94 23.30 10.19
CA VAL A 662 23.38 22.11 10.91
C VAL A 662 22.18 21.43 11.53
N GLY A 663 22.02 20.14 11.27
CA GLY A 663 21.01 19.31 11.91
C GLY A 663 21.62 18.15 12.67
N VAL A 664 21.06 17.85 13.84
CA VAL A 664 21.37 16.63 14.60
C VAL A 664 20.04 15.89 14.79
N ASN A 665 20.04 14.60 14.55
CA ASN A 665 18.89 13.75 14.76
C ASN A 665 19.24 12.49 15.56
N GLY A 666 18.29 12.05 16.37
CA GLY A 666 18.31 10.77 17.06
C GLY A 666 16.95 10.12 16.99
N GLY A 667 16.93 8.83 16.72
CA GLY A 667 15.70 8.06 16.66
C GLY A 667 15.89 6.67 17.24
N MET A 668 14.79 6.13 17.75
CA MET A 668 14.71 4.80 18.31
C MET A 668 13.44 4.13 17.80
N ASN A 669 13.52 2.88 17.42
CA ASN A 669 12.37 2.01 17.21
C ASN A 669 12.53 0.78 18.08
N TYR A 670 11.60 0.60 19.01
CA TYR A 670 11.51 -0.56 19.89
C TYR A 670 10.30 -1.39 19.53
N GLN A 671 10.50 -2.67 19.38
CA GLN A 671 9.47 -3.65 19.09
C GLN A 671 9.53 -4.78 20.10
N HIS A 672 8.44 -5.01 20.83
CA HIS A 672 8.26 -6.13 21.76
C HIS A 672 7.08 -6.97 21.29
N ALA A 673 7.24 -8.29 21.27
CA ALA A 673 6.15 -9.20 20.98
C ALA A 673 6.19 -10.39 21.95
N ARG A 674 4.99 -10.79 22.41
CA ARG A 674 4.76 -11.96 23.25
C ARG A 674 3.64 -12.79 22.65
N ASN A 675 3.91 -14.06 22.41
CA ASN A 675 2.92 -15.04 22.00
C ASN A 675 2.60 -15.98 23.20
N ASP A 676 1.34 -16.35 23.39
CA ASP A 676 0.90 -17.20 24.50
C ASP A 676 1.24 -18.70 24.32
N MET A 677 1.55 -19.12 23.08
CA MET A 677 2.04 -20.47 22.79
C MET A 677 3.53 -20.63 23.12
N GLN A 678 4.28 -19.52 23.22
CA GLN A 678 5.71 -19.48 23.50
C GLN A 678 5.98 -19.03 24.93
N GLN A 679 6.38 -19.95 25.82
CA GLN A 679 6.73 -19.61 27.22
C GLN A 679 8.12 -18.98 27.39
N SER A 680 9.05 -19.18 26.45
CA SER A 680 10.45 -18.76 26.55
C SER A 680 10.85 -17.53 25.75
N GLY A 681 9.91 -16.85 25.08
CA GLY A 681 10.26 -15.91 24.04
C GLY A 681 9.68 -14.50 24.14
N ASN A 682 10.04 -13.71 25.18
CA ASN A 682 9.98 -12.28 25.02
C ASN A 682 10.99 -11.90 23.94
N ARG A 683 10.49 -11.38 22.81
CA ARG A 683 11.33 -10.99 21.67
C ARG A 683 11.37 -9.48 21.59
N ASP A 684 12.52 -8.93 21.95
CA ASP A 684 12.79 -7.50 21.90
C ASP A 684 13.69 -7.20 20.71
N THR A 685 13.28 -6.26 19.85
CA THR A 685 14.17 -5.69 18.85
C THR A 685 14.31 -4.18 19.02
N TRP A 686 15.51 -3.71 18.81
CA TRP A 686 15.86 -2.32 18.89
C TRP A 686 16.52 -1.87 17.59
N MET A 687 16.07 -0.75 17.08
CA MET A 687 16.77 -0.04 16.00
C MET A 687 17.02 1.38 16.45
N PHE A 688 18.28 1.74 16.53
CA PHE A 688 18.73 3.09 16.82
C PHE A 688 19.21 3.75 15.53
N ASN A 689 18.82 4.99 15.31
CA ASN A 689 19.30 5.82 14.21
C ASN A 689 19.66 7.19 14.77
N TYR A 690 20.94 7.55 14.71
CA TYR A 690 21.42 8.85 15.13
C TYR A 690 22.44 9.39 14.13
N GLY A 691 22.43 10.72 13.94
CA GLY A 691 23.28 11.31 12.94
C GLY A 691 23.19 12.83 12.90
N GLY A 692 23.88 13.39 11.92
CA GLY A 692 23.86 14.80 11.68
C GLY A 692 24.01 15.13 10.20
N ASN A 693 23.59 16.33 9.87
CA ASN A 693 23.79 16.90 8.55
C ASN A 693 24.31 18.32 8.63
N ILE A 694 25.11 18.69 7.64
CA ILE A 694 25.64 20.05 7.46
C ILE A 694 25.38 20.52 6.04
N VAL A 695 24.94 21.77 5.88
CA VAL A 695 24.87 22.47 4.60
C VAL A 695 25.59 23.80 4.74
N LEU A 696 26.60 24.02 3.88
CA LEU A 696 27.38 25.25 3.82
C LEU A 696 27.10 25.98 2.51
N ASN A 697 26.62 27.22 2.58
CA ASN A 697 26.41 28.11 1.44
C ASN A 697 27.61 29.05 1.33
N LEU A 698 28.53 28.76 0.41
CA LEU A 698 29.77 29.51 0.26
C LEU A 698 29.59 30.76 -0.61
N PRO A 699 30.41 31.83 -0.44
CA PRO A 699 30.21 33.12 -1.09
C PRO A 699 30.19 33.09 -2.62
N TRP A 700 30.94 32.21 -3.25
CA TRP A 700 31.05 32.07 -4.72
C TRP A 700 29.96 31.21 -5.37
N ASN A 701 28.77 31.12 -4.73
CA ASN A 701 27.61 30.35 -5.20
C ASN A 701 27.84 28.82 -5.21
N MET A 702 28.76 28.35 -4.40
CA MET A 702 29.01 26.95 -4.13
C MET A 702 28.21 26.53 -2.88
N GLN A 703 27.73 25.32 -2.89
CA GLN A 703 27.13 24.68 -1.71
C GLN A 703 27.78 23.34 -1.48
N PHE A 704 28.18 23.10 -0.26
CA PHE A 704 28.59 21.80 0.24
C PHE A 704 27.50 21.25 1.17
N SER A 705 27.10 20.01 0.98
CA SER A 705 26.21 19.29 1.92
C SER A 705 26.76 17.92 2.24
N SER A 706 26.62 17.51 3.48
CA SER A 706 27.00 16.16 3.93
C SER A 706 26.07 15.72 5.03
N ASP A 707 25.74 14.45 5.04
CA ASP A 707 25.03 13.80 6.12
C ASP A 707 25.70 12.48 6.50
N ILE A 708 25.69 12.22 7.79
CA ILE A 708 26.22 10.99 8.38
C ILE A 708 25.20 10.45 9.38
N SER A 709 24.90 9.18 9.29
CA SER A 709 23.98 8.52 10.21
C SER A 709 24.44 7.11 10.56
N GLN A 710 24.38 6.80 11.84
CA GLN A 710 24.61 5.45 12.35
C GLN A 710 23.26 4.76 12.53
N GLN A 711 23.08 3.59 11.93
CA GLN A 711 21.93 2.72 12.14
C GLN A 711 22.42 1.43 12.84
N SER A 712 21.82 1.12 13.98
CA SER A 712 22.18 -0.06 14.77
C SER A 712 20.94 -0.91 15.01
N ARG A 713 21.01 -2.20 14.72
CA ARG A 713 19.93 -3.17 14.94
C ARG A 713 20.38 -4.23 15.94
N ARG A 714 19.47 -4.61 16.85
CA ARG A 714 19.69 -5.58 17.92
C ARG A 714 18.45 -6.44 18.15
N GLY A 715 18.64 -7.67 18.64
CA GLY A 715 17.57 -8.58 19.05
C GLY A 715 17.07 -9.50 17.94
N TYR A 716 17.81 -9.64 16.83
CA TYR A 716 17.52 -10.63 15.78
C TYR A 716 18.24 -11.95 16.09
N ASP A 717 17.59 -13.10 15.83
CA ASP A 717 18.17 -14.43 16.04
C ASP A 717 19.26 -14.73 15.01
N ASP A 718 19.05 -14.33 13.76
CA ASP A 718 20.12 -14.32 12.77
C ASP A 718 21.12 -13.20 13.12
N LYS A 719 22.32 -13.62 13.54
CA LYS A 719 23.39 -12.70 13.97
C LYS A 719 23.78 -11.72 12.85
N SER A 720 23.63 -12.11 11.58
CA SER A 720 23.93 -11.26 10.42
C SER A 720 22.98 -10.06 10.31
N MET A 721 21.79 -10.15 10.91
CA MET A 721 20.81 -9.07 10.95
C MET A 721 21.00 -8.09 12.12
N ASN A 722 21.87 -8.40 13.08
CA ASN A 722 22.27 -7.49 14.16
C ASN A 722 23.39 -6.55 13.69
N THR A 723 23.05 -5.55 12.90
CA THR A 723 23.99 -4.70 12.16
C THR A 723 24.35 -3.41 12.87
N ASN A 724 25.49 -2.85 12.50
CA ASN A 724 25.91 -1.46 12.77
C ASN A 724 26.32 -0.85 11.42
N GLU A 725 25.55 0.10 10.93
CA GLU A 725 25.71 0.68 9.61
C GLU A 725 25.98 2.18 9.74
N LEU A 726 27.17 2.61 9.37
CA LEU A 726 27.50 4.02 9.28
C LEU A 726 27.35 4.47 7.83
N ILE A 727 26.25 5.18 7.56
CA ILE A 727 25.92 5.68 6.23
C ILE A 727 26.39 7.12 6.13
N TRP A 728 27.27 7.40 5.17
CA TRP A 728 27.79 8.74 4.92
C TRP A 728 27.55 9.14 3.48
N ASN A 729 26.90 10.30 3.27
CA ASN A 729 26.66 10.90 1.97
C ASN A 729 27.30 12.29 1.93
N ALA A 730 27.78 12.71 0.75
CA ALA A 730 28.35 14.03 0.54
C ALA A 730 27.94 14.55 -0.85
N GLN A 731 27.77 15.87 -0.95
CA GLN A 731 27.45 16.54 -2.21
C GLN A 731 28.13 17.91 -2.26
N ILE A 732 28.64 18.26 -3.42
CA ILE A 732 29.12 19.60 -3.73
C ILE A 732 28.40 20.10 -4.97
N SER A 733 27.94 21.34 -4.94
CA SER A 733 27.16 21.96 -6.04
C SER A 733 27.67 23.34 -6.34
N GLN A 734 27.84 23.67 -7.61
CA GLN A 734 28.24 24.98 -8.08
C GLN A 734 27.20 25.57 -9.00
N ASN A 735 26.73 26.76 -8.70
CA ASN A 735 25.82 27.50 -9.58
C ASN A 735 26.59 28.37 -10.53
N PHE A 736 26.22 28.32 -11.82
CA PHE A 736 26.83 29.07 -12.92
C PHE A 736 25.82 30.02 -13.54
N LEU A 737 26.30 30.88 -14.46
CA LEU A 737 25.58 31.87 -15.20
C LEU A 737 25.11 33.05 -14.33
N LYS A 738 24.85 34.22 -14.98
CA LYS A 738 24.48 35.46 -14.27
C LYS A 738 23.20 35.34 -13.44
N GLN A 739 22.26 34.47 -13.87
CA GLN A 739 20.98 34.24 -13.19
C GLN A 739 21.02 33.01 -12.26
N LYS A 740 22.18 32.37 -12.07
CA LYS A 740 22.36 31.14 -11.28
C LYS A 740 21.44 29.98 -11.73
N ASN A 741 21.13 29.95 -13.03
CA ASN A 741 20.15 29.04 -13.62
C ASN A 741 20.77 27.71 -14.13
N ALA A 742 22.07 27.57 -14.15
CA ALA A 742 22.77 26.33 -14.38
C ALA A 742 23.50 25.87 -13.09
N THR A 743 23.45 24.60 -12.78
CA THR A 743 24.10 24.00 -11.61
C THR A 743 24.82 22.73 -12.04
N VAL A 744 26.06 22.57 -11.64
CA VAL A 744 26.78 21.29 -11.66
C VAL A 744 26.87 20.79 -10.23
N SER A 745 26.56 19.52 -10.02
CA SER A 745 26.60 18.92 -8.70
C SER A 745 27.25 17.53 -8.77
N VAL A 746 28.15 17.26 -7.84
CA VAL A 746 28.75 15.92 -7.64
C VAL A 746 28.23 15.40 -6.34
N GLN A 747 27.62 14.22 -6.39
CA GLN A 747 27.06 13.53 -5.23
C GLN A 747 27.77 12.20 -5.02
N TRP A 748 28.12 11.89 -3.80
CA TRP A 748 28.61 10.59 -3.37
C TRP A 748 27.65 10.02 -2.33
N PHE A 749 27.03 8.91 -2.68
CA PHE A 749 26.04 8.22 -1.87
C PHE A 749 26.68 7.00 -1.20
N ASP A 750 26.37 6.75 0.10
CA ASP A 750 26.85 5.63 0.92
C ASP A 750 28.37 5.37 0.74
N ILE A 751 29.18 6.37 1.08
CA ILE A 751 30.65 6.38 0.90
C ILE A 751 31.29 5.13 1.52
N LEU A 752 30.75 4.66 2.64
CA LEU A 752 31.29 3.53 3.41
C LEU A 752 30.73 2.17 3.00
N LYS A 753 29.77 2.10 2.07
CA LYS A 753 29.16 0.88 1.55
C LYS A 753 28.50 -0.01 2.62
N GLN A 754 27.88 0.59 3.62
CA GLN A 754 27.35 -0.15 4.78
C GLN A 754 25.82 -0.26 4.82
N ARG A 755 25.11 0.28 3.85
CA ARG A 755 23.65 0.28 3.86
C ARG A 755 23.07 -1.12 3.68
N SER A 756 22.08 -1.50 4.53
CA SER A 756 21.25 -2.69 4.38
C SER A 756 19.77 -2.39 4.58
N SER A 757 18.90 -3.34 4.25
CA SER A 757 17.46 -3.23 4.49
C SER A 757 16.95 -4.48 5.20
N ILE A 758 16.55 -4.32 6.47
CA ILE A 758 16.06 -5.41 7.33
C ILE A 758 14.74 -4.96 7.95
N SER A 759 13.76 -5.87 7.97
CA SER A 759 12.45 -5.66 8.58
C SER A 759 12.00 -6.87 9.38
N ARG A 760 11.19 -6.64 10.42
CA ARG A 760 10.54 -7.68 11.24
C ARG A 760 9.04 -7.48 11.25
N ASN A 761 8.29 -8.57 11.06
CA ASN A 761 6.84 -8.60 11.11
C ASN A 761 6.34 -9.68 12.07
N TYR A 762 5.19 -9.43 12.71
CA TYR A 762 4.49 -10.37 13.59
C TYR A 762 3.05 -10.60 13.13
N SER A 763 2.61 -11.85 13.21
CA SER A 763 1.20 -12.24 13.09
C SER A 763 0.72 -12.92 14.38
N ALA A 764 -0.50 -13.45 14.40
CA ALA A 764 -1.01 -14.22 15.52
C ALA A 764 -0.19 -15.47 15.81
N THR A 765 0.37 -16.10 14.79
CA THR A 765 0.98 -17.42 14.85
C THR A 765 2.43 -17.46 14.38
N ASN A 766 2.97 -16.35 13.86
CA ASN A 766 4.34 -16.35 13.35
C ASN A 766 5.05 -14.99 13.47
N ARG A 767 6.36 -15.04 13.36
CA ARG A 767 7.29 -13.94 13.20
C ARG A 767 8.10 -14.15 11.94
N SER A 768 8.39 -13.09 11.19
CA SER A 768 9.32 -13.14 10.04
C SER A 768 10.31 -11.99 10.06
N ASP A 769 11.58 -12.30 9.84
CA ASP A 769 12.68 -11.37 9.66
C ASP A 769 13.15 -11.44 8.21
N THR A 770 13.16 -10.32 7.52
CA THR A 770 13.51 -10.24 6.10
C THR A 770 14.63 -9.22 5.88
N TRP A 771 15.72 -9.68 5.28
CA TRP A 771 16.74 -8.86 4.66
C TRP A 771 16.42 -8.72 3.17
N THR A 772 16.64 -7.52 2.62
CA THR A 772 16.47 -7.23 1.18
C THR A 772 17.71 -6.52 0.67
N ASN A 773 18.15 -6.84 -0.55
CA ASN A 773 19.26 -6.15 -1.19
C ASN A 773 18.99 -4.65 -1.33
N ALA A 774 20.03 -3.84 -1.23
CA ALA A 774 19.97 -2.39 -1.31
C ALA A 774 21.04 -1.85 -2.28
N ILE A 775 20.82 -0.63 -2.78
CA ILE A 775 21.83 0.08 -3.57
C ILE A 775 22.95 0.52 -2.63
N HIS A 776 24.19 0.10 -2.96
CA HIS A 776 25.39 0.53 -2.28
C HIS A 776 26.01 1.77 -2.94
N SER A 777 27.23 2.11 -2.51
CA SER A 777 27.95 3.31 -2.88
C SER A 777 28.05 3.59 -4.38
N TYR A 778 27.74 4.83 -4.75
CA TYR A 778 27.97 5.35 -6.10
C TYR A 778 28.28 6.85 -6.05
N VAL A 779 28.95 7.34 -7.10
CA VAL A 779 29.17 8.76 -7.35
C VAL A 779 28.41 9.19 -8.59
N MET A 780 27.69 10.31 -8.53
CA MET A 780 26.97 10.86 -9.68
C MET A 780 27.32 12.33 -9.91
N VAL A 781 27.35 12.71 -11.19
CA VAL A 781 27.45 14.11 -11.63
C VAL A 781 26.10 14.53 -12.18
N HIS A 782 25.54 15.60 -11.64
CA HIS A 782 24.29 16.21 -12.08
C HIS A 782 24.55 17.50 -12.86
N LEU A 783 23.83 17.67 -13.97
CA LEU A 783 23.74 18.89 -14.73
C LEU A 783 22.29 19.38 -14.66
N ILE A 784 22.07 20.51 -13.98
CA ILE A 784 20.75 21.05 -13.76
C ILE A 784 20.64 22.41 -14.46
N TYR A 785 19.63 22.55 -15.31
CA TYR A 785 19.31 23.82 -15.95
C TYR A 785 17.88 24.25 -15.61
N ARG A 786 17.74 25.49 -15.15
CA ARG A 786 16.46 26.11 -14.80
C ARG A 786 16.18 27.30 -15.73
N PHE A 787 14.98 27.39 -16.23
CA PHE A 787 14.59 28.53 -17.08
C PHE A 787 13.31 29.19 -16.58
N ASN A 788 13.23 30.51 -16.83
CA ASN A 788 12.08 31.35 -16.51
C ASN A 788 11.86 32.31 -17.69
N LEU A 789 10.83 32.00 -18.48
CA LEU A 789 10.42 32.73 -19.68
C LEU A 789 9.07 33.43 -19.44
N MET A 790 8.90 34.05 -18.27
CA MET A 790 7.70 34.83 -17.96
C MET A 790 7.64 36.12 -18.82
N GLY A 791 6.42 36.49 -19.21
CA GLY A 791 6.18 37.64 -20.13
C GLY A 791 6.66 38.98 -19.56
N ASN A 792 6.52 39.20 -18.25
CA ASN A 792 6.94 40.43 -17.57
C ASN A 792 8.45 40.44 -17.24
N LYS A 793 9.11 41.58 -17.51
CA LYS A 793 10.54 41.78 -17.25
C LYS A 793 10.90 41.64 -15.76
N GLU A 794 10.02 42.08 -14.84
CA GLU A 794 10.18 41.92 -13.40
C GLU A 794 10.04 40.48 -12.95
N ALA A 795 9.11 39.70 -13.56
CA ALA A 795 8.94 38.29 -13.28
C ALA A 795 10.14 37.47 -13.75
N ARG A 796 10.76 37.83 -14.88
CA ARG A 796 12.04 37.25 -15.36
C ARG A 796 13.20 37.60 -14.46
N ALA A 797 13.29 38.88 -14.01
CA ALA A 797 14.33 39.38 -13.11
C ALA A 797 14.18 38.83 -11.67
N ALA A 798 12.99 38.36 -11.29
CA ALA A 798 12.74 37.72 -9.98
C ALA A 798 13.58 36.51 -9.73
N GLY A 799 14.42 36.07 -10.64
CA GLY A 799 15.41 35.03 -10.56
C GLY A 799 14.88 33.78 -9.86
N MET A 800 15.19 32.60 -10.28
CA MET A 800 14.96 31.41 -9.45
C MET A 800 15.85 31.54 -8.22
N GLY A 801 15.29 32.08 -7.13
CA GLY A 801 16.00 32.18 -5.85
C GLY A 801 16.63 30.83 -5.50
N ASN A 802 17.70 30.84 -4.68
CA ASN A 802 18.39 29.63 -4.23
C ASN A 802 17.40 28.53 -3.83
N MET A 803 16.90 27.79 -4.80
CA MET A 803 16.27 26.49 -4.58
C MET A 803 17.37 25.42 -4.53
N ASN A 804 18.34 25.66 -3.68
CA ASN A 804 19.23 24.62 -3.27
C ASN A 804 18.51 23.73 -2.26
N GLY A 805 17.57 22.92 -2.79
CA GLY A 805 17.18 21.70 -2.08
C GLY A 805 18.38 20.77 -2.16
N GLY A 806 19.36 20.95 -1.27
CA GLY A 806 20.34 19.94 -1.00
C GLY A 806 19.58 18.65 -0.61
N TRP A 807 20.04 17.54 -1.06
CA TRP A 807 19.58 16.21 -0.65
C TRP A 807 19.83 15.95 0.84
N GLY A 808 20.32 16.93 1.58
CA GLY A 808 20.44 16.91 3.01
C GLY A 808 19.05 16.96 3.64
N GLY A 809 18.56 15.82 4.06
CA GLY A 809 17.46 15.71 4.99
C GLY A 809 16.14 16.26 4.43
N GLU A 810 15.44 15.48 3.60
CA GLU A 810 13.99 15.56 3.68
C GLU A 810 13.62 15.22 5.13
N GLY A 811 13.53 16.26 5.96
CA GLY A 811 12.71 16.16 7.14
C GLY A 811 11.36 15.70 6.64
N ARG A 812 11.08 14.41 6.79
CA ARG A 812 9.72 13.91 6.83
C ARG A 812 9.04 14.60 8.01
N GLY A 813 8.69 15.86 7.80
CA GLY A 813 7.59 16.46 8.51
C GLY A 813 6.42 15.58 8.14
N GLY A 814 6.09 14.63 8.99
CA GLY A 814 4.92 13.82 8.87
C GLY A 814 3.70 14.74 8.92
N TRP A 815 3.24 15.20 7.77
CA TRP A 815 1.87 15.60 7.59
C TRP A 815 1.12 14.29 7.45
N GLY A 816 0.25 14.04 8.44
CA GLY A 816 -0.49 12.82 8.59
C GLY A 816 -1.11 12.35 7.29
N GLY A 817 -1.05 11.04 7.06
CA GLY A 817 -1.54 10.38 5.87
C GLY A 817 -2.98 10.74 5.56
N GLY A 818 -3.15 11.65 4.62
CA GLY A 818 -4.35 11.77 3.83
C GLY A 818 -4.24 10.72 2.72
N ARG A 819 -5.10 9.73 2.74
CA ARG A 819 -5.33 8.84 1.60
C ARG A 819 -5.51 9.70 0.36
N GLY A 820 -4.88 9.29 -0.73
CA GLY A 820 -4.81 9.96 -1.99
C GLY A 820 -6.11 10.64 -2.39
N GLY A 821 -6.09 11.97 -2.34
CA GLY A 821 -7.09 12.79 -2.97
C GLY A 821 -6.97 12.63 -4.48
N ARG A 822 -7.96 12.02 -5.09
CA ARG A 822 -8.18 12.16 -6.52
C ARG A 822 -8.43 13.64 -6.78
N PHE A 823 -7.72 14.19 -7.74
CA PHE A 823 -7.96 15.53 -8.25
C PHE A 823 -9.40 15.69 -8.71
#